data_37195d31e6105dc945aea48ff844e245
#
_entry.id   37195d31e6105dc945aea48ff844e245
#
_cell.length_a   1.000
_cell.length_b   1.000
_cell.length_c   1.000
_cell.angle_alpha   90.00
_cell.angle_beta   90.00
_cell.angle_gamma   90.00
#
_symmetry.space_group_name_H-M   'P 1'
#
loop_
_entity.id
_entity.type
_entity.pdbx_description
1 polymer ?
#
loop_
_entity_poly.entity_id
_entity_poly.type
_entity_poly.pdbx_seq_one_letter_code
_entity_poly.pdbx_strand_id
1 'polypeptide(L)'
;MLAAMLLATATAFAQGGTQEPPQISLTAQERELVQNNNDFALRLFDKARKSQSSALNSQPSMLLSPLSITIDLGMLNNGADGITREEIDAVLGSKDIGGADVINQFCRKLLDKSGTLDEKTHVAIANNIYVNTAADCELLPDFVETAKKFYDATPESRDFGDGKTRDVINKWGSDHTEGMIEEAIKEEEFNPNAVSYLLNALYFKGEWTHKFNATETRRHVFDEGRKEVQMMHQICDFSYAENKVYQSVILPYGNMAYQMTVFLPRYGKTIDDVINQLSSENWSQDEYAPCTVNLLLPRFETSTDIHLEDIMKSLGMPNAFENGYGFNEFCNTNVFIGMMKQVAKIKLDEEGTEAAAVTVIELDKSAAGPRYAEFIADRPFLYVISERSTGAIFFIGQYMGEELKNVRKDITLTEEEKKFVEGNNDFAFRLFSKARGDESSIVSPLSITYALGMMNNGAAGQTQQEINEVLGSVGVGSADAINNFCRKLLTEAPTLDETTKAEIANTIYVNSGKGYELQQGFTDKANEFYDAQPEARDFYDGVTWEVINQWANDHTHGMIPKVFPTEESFNVDAASYLLNAIYFKGAWANKFDKANTRDEAFNGGDTVPMMSQTEDFEYTENDLYQAICLPYGNGAYQMTVFLPRKDKTIGDVLSQMDGKNWQMKHAGSYLVNLKMPRLKTETSLPLVDIMSELGMPTAFNPATADFSYFGNRDVFISNMFQKATIDLDEEGTEAAAVTVIEATESMPMSVDFHADRPFFYIISERSTGIIFFMGQYLGEGVGTSINEVEEGRMNMGNGIYDLQGRKISNPKSQLSNPKSQIKKGLYIIDGRKKLVCK
;
A
#
# COMPACT_ATOMS: atom_id res chain seq x y z
N MET A 1 70.29 -4.11 -12.14
CA MET A 1 69.78 -2.75 -12.28
C MET A 1 68.38 -2.71 -12.92
N LEU A 2 67.65 -3.83 -12.98
CA LEU A 2 66.27 -3.90 -13.44
C LEU A 2 65.24 -4.26 -12.35
N ALA A 3 65.74 -4.51 -11.09
CA ALA A 3 64.87 -4.83 -9.96
C ALA A 3 64.59 -3.64 -9.02
N ALA A 4 65.10 -2.45 -9.33
CA ALA A 4 64.94 -1.22 -8.53
C ALA A 4 64.00 -0.17 -9.18
N MET A 5 63.44 -0.47 -10.36
CA MET A 5 62.47 0.44 -11.03
C MET A 5 61.02 0.00 -10.96
N LEU A 6 60.68 -1.12 -10.35
CA LEU A 6 59.32 -1.62 -10.15
C LEU A 6 58.77 -1.31 -8.72
N LEU A 7 59.58 -0.66 -7.85
CA LEU A 7 59.15 -0.20 -6.52
C LEU A 7 58.87 1.32 -6.43
N ALA A 8 59.00 2.07 -7.55
CA ALA A 8 58.84 3.53 -7.55
C ALA A 8 57.53 4.03 -8.22
N THR A 9 56.66 3.12 -8.67
CA THR A 9 55.35 3.49 -9.20
C THR A 9 54.18 3.16 -8.27
N ALA A 10 54.44 2.60 -7.08
CA ALA A 10 53.46 2.30 -6.05
C ALA A 10 53.31 3.43 -5.00
N THR A 11 54.03 4.54 -5.12
CA THR A 11 54.01 5.64 -4.11
C THR A 11 53.45 6.96 -4.58
N ALA A 12 52.60 6.95 -5.62
CA ALA A 12 51.92 8.17 -6.09
C ALA A 12 50.37 8.17 -5.92
N PHE A 13 49.82 7.22 -5.14
CA PHE A 13 48.40 7.19 -4.77
C PHE A 13 48.15 7.35 -3.27
N ALA A 14 49.06 7.97 -2.55
CA ALA A 14 48.91 8.16 -1.09
C ALA A 14 48.94 9.65 -0.75
N GLN A 15 47.91 10.37 -1.05
CA GLN A 15 47.55 11.62 -0.36
C GLN A 15 46.03 11.85 -0.36
N GLY A 16 45.30 10.92 0.18
CA GLY A 16 43.98 10.97 0.73
C GLY A 16 43.85 9.69 1.55
N GLY A 17 44.16 9.76 2.82
CA GLY A 17 44.34 8.58 3.66
C GLY A 17 43.05 7.84 3.95
N THR A 18 42.55 7.02 3.04
CA THR A 18 41.65 5.92 3.38
C THR A 18 42.52 4.78 3.93
N GLN A 19 42.51 4.63 5.26
CA GLN A 19 43.13 3.48 5.93
C GLN A 19 42.43 2.21 5.40
N GLU A 20 43.19 1.24 4.88
CA GLU A 20 42.57 -0.05 4.51
C GLU A 20 41.77 -0.59 5.70
N PRO A 21 40.55 -1.15 5.48
CA PRO A 21 39.75 -1.70 6.57
C PRO A 21 40.53 -2.78 7.32
N PRO A 22 40.31 -2.96 8.63
CA PRO A 22 40.86 -4.07 9.40
C PRO A 22 40.54 -5.40 8.72
N GLN A 23 41.48 -6.35 8.77
CA GLN A 23 41.34 -7.63 8.08
C GLN A 23 41.43 -8.81 9.06
N ILE A 24 40.66 -9.86 8.79
CA ILE A 24 40.78 -11.14 9.47
C ILE A 24 41.82 -11.99 8.72
N SER A 25 42.96 -12.29 9.37
CA SER A 25 43.97 -13.12 8.77
C SER A 25 43.65 -14.60 8.92
N LEU A 26 43.50 -15.31 7.79
CA LEU A 26 43.24 -16.75 7.74
C LEU A 26 44.52 -17.54 7.43
N THR A 27 44.67 -18.71 8.02
CA THR A 27 45.63 -19.76 7.60
C THR A 27 45.23 -20.33 6.23
N ALA A 28 46.07 -21.13 5.62
CA ALA A 28 45.78 -21.82 4.35
C ALA A 28 44.54 -22.75 4.48
N GLN A 29 44.47 -23.52 5.57
CA GLN A 29 43.34 -24.42 5.85
C GLN A 29 42.03 -23.67 6.10
N GLU A 30 42.07 -22.56 6.83
CA GLU A 30 40.87 -21.73 7.04
C GLU A 30 40.40 -21.08 5.76
N ARG A 31 41.28 -20.65 4.84
CA ARG A 31 40.90 -20.16 3.50
C ARG A 31 40.21 -21.25 2.67
N GLU A 32 40.76 -22.45 2.69
CA GLU A 32 40.17 -23.61 2.03
C GLU A 32 38.82 -23.98 2.65
N LEU A 33 38.68 -23.90 4.00
CA LEU A 33 37.43 -24.08 4.69
C LEU A 33 36.38 -23.05 4.21
N VAL A 34 36.72 -21.74 4.13
CA VAL A 34 35.83 -20.70 3.67
C VAL A 34 35.37 -20.96 2.23
N GLN A 35 36.26 -21.38 1.33
CA GLN A 35 35.85 -21.72 -0.04
C GLN A 35 34.87 -22.89 -0.05
N ASN A 36 35.15 -23.98 0.65
CA ASN A 36 34.27 -25.15 0.73
C ASN A 36 32.93 -24.81 1.41
N ASN A 37 32.97 -23.95 2.42
CA ASN A 37 31.77 -23.49 3.14
C ASN A 37 30.92 -22.55 2.28
N ASN A 38 31.51 -21.74 1.42
CA ASN A 38 30.80 -20.96 0.44
C ASN A 38 30.10 -21.85 -0.62
N ASP A 39 30.71 -22.96 -1.05
CA ASP A 39 30.02 -23.96 -1.88
C ASP A 39 28.87 -24.64 -1.14
N PHE A 40 29.05 -24.93 0.16
CA PHE A 40 27.94 -25.36 1.00
C PHE A 40 26.82 -24.32 1.05
N ALA A 41 27.14 -23.05 1.23
CA ALA A 41 26.17 -21.95 1.26
C ALA A 41 25.32 -21.89 -0.02
N LEU A 42 25.96 -21.99 -1.20
CA LEU A 42 25.26 -21.99 -2.49
C LEU A 42 24.37 -23.23 -2.66
N ARG A 43 24.87 -24.42 -2.31
CA ARG A 43 24.10 -25.68 -2.38
C ARG A 43 22.92 -25.67 -1.41
N LEU A 44 23.11 -25.20 -0.17
CA LEU A 44 22.09 -25.07 0.85
C LEU A 44 20.98 -24.15 0.37
N PHE A 45 21.35 -22.94 -0.11
CA PHE A 45 20.40 -21.97 -0.59
C PHE A 45 19.57 -22.49 -1.78
N ASP A 46 20.23 -23.14 -2.75
CA ASP A 46 19.53 -23.72 -3.91
C ASP A 46 18.51 -24.79 -3.51
N LYS A 47 18.86 -25.65 -2.56
CA LYS A 47 17.94 -26.67 -2.02
C LYS A 47 16.77 -26.04 -1.25
N ALA A 48 17.07 -25.09 -0.39
CA ALA A 48 16.08 -24.42 0.46
C ALA A 48 15.04 -23.67 -0.39
N ARG A 49 15.46 -22.84 -1.36
CA ARG A 49 14.53 -22.11 -2.22
C ARG A 49 13.64 -23.02 -3.08
N LYS A 50 14.18 -24.18 -3.52
CA LYS A 50 13.40 -25.17 -4.27
C LYS A 50 12.39 -25.91 -3.39
N SER A 51 12.67 -26.11 -2.10
CA SER A 51 11.73 -26.72 -1.15
C SER A 51 10.55 -25.79 -0.82
N GLN A 52 10.72 -24.49 -0.90
CA GLN A 52 9.68 -23.47 -0.62
C GLN A 52 8.81 -23.13 -1.85
N SER A 53 9.05 -23.77 -2.99
CA SER A 53 8.27 -23.54 -4.21
C SER A 53 6.83 -24.01 -4.02
N SER A 54 5.84 -23.10 -4.15
CA SER A 54 4.43 -23.41 -4.05
C SER A 54 3.90 -24.12 -5.31
N ALA A 55 2.71 -24.74 -5.19
CA ALA A 55 2.01 -25.39 -6.31
C ALA A 55 1.68 -24.45 -7.50
N LEU A 56 1.88 -23.14 -7.36
CA LEU A 56 1.67 -22.09 -8.38
C LEU A 56 2.96 -21.66 -9.08
N ASN A 57 4.08 -22.38 -8.91
CA ASN A 57 5.40 -22.07 -9.51
C ASN A 57 6.00 -20.69 -9.12
N SER A 58 5.52 -20.03 -8.08
CA SER A 58 6.14 -18.82 -7.55
C SER A 58 7.06 -19.17 -6.38
N GLN A 59 8.34 -18.82 -6.51
CA GLN A 59 9.28 -18.90 -5.39
C GLN A 59 9.14 -17.61 -4.56
N PRO A 60 9.14 -17.70 -3.21
CA PRO A 60 9.10 -16.51 -2.36
C PRO A 60 10.45 -15.79 -2.33
N SER A 61 10.45 -14.53 -1.93
CA SER A 61 11.65 -13.88 -1.41
C SER A 61 12.12 -14.64 -0.17
N MET A 62 13.42 -14.90 -0.05
CA MET A 62 13.96 -15.61 1.10
C MET A 62 15.40 -15.20 1.40
N LEU A 63 15.78 -15.44 2.65
CA LEU A 63 17.11 -15.18 3.18
C LEU A 63 17.58 -16.37 4.02
N LEU A 64 18.83 -16.76 3.89
CA LEU A 64 19.49 -17.70 4.79
C LEU A 64 20.80 -17.10 5.31
N SER A 65 21.20 -17.55 6.48
CA SER A 65 22.56 -17.37 7.01
C SER A 65 23.29 -18.71 7.05
N PRO A 66 24.03 -19.05 6.00
CA PRO A 66 24.85 -20.25 5.99
C PRO A 66 25.91 -20.26 7.09
N LEU A 67 26.44 -19.08 7.43
CA LEU A 67 27.43 -18.95 8.52
C LEU A 67 26.82 -19.33 9.87
N SER A 68 25.60 -18.90 10.19
CA SER A 68 24.89 -19.30 11.42
C SER A 68 24.77 -20.82 11.50
N ILE A 69 24.38 -21.47 10.40
CA ILE A 69 24.28 -22.93 10.33
C ILE A 69 25.66 -23.59 10.49
N THR A 70 26.69 -23.01 9.90
CA THR A 70 28.09 -23.50 10.06
C THR A 70 28.56 -23.41 11.51
N ILE A 71 28.22 -22.36 12.23
CA ILE A 71 28.56 -22.19 13.65
C ILE A 71 27.84 -23.22 14.52
N ASP A 72 26.53 -23.41 14.33
CA ASP A 72 25.72 -24.37 15.08
C ASP A 72 26.22 -25.81 14.84
N LEU A 73 26.34 -26.20 13.58
CA LEU A 73 26.85 -27.54 13.22
C LEU A 73 28.30 -27.73 13.60
N GLY A 74 29.15 -26.70 13.50
CA GLY A 74 30.54 -26.75 13.93
C GLY A 74 30.65 -26.96 15.45
N MET A 75 29.81 -26.31 16.24
CA MET A 75 29.72 -26.51 17.68
C MET A 75 29.25 -27.95 18.00
N LEU A 76 28.17 -28.40 17.34
CA LEU A 76 27.60 -29.74 17.53
C LEU A 76 28.57 -30.85 17.06
N ASN A 77 29.38 -30.60 16.03
CA ASN A 77 30.39 -31.53 15.51
C ASN A 77 31.43 -31.96 16.54
N ASN A 78 31.70 -31.13 17.56
CA ASN A 78 32.55 -31.50 18.67
C ASN A 78 31.93 -32.57 19.59
N GLY A 79 30.59 -32.71 19.56
CA GLY A 79 29.86 -33.77 20.24
C GLY A 79 29.59 -35.00 19.38
N ALA A 80 29.94 -34.94 18.07
CA ALA A 80 29.70 -36.02 17.13
C ALA A 80 30.88 -37.01 17.11
N ASP A 81 30.58 -38.23 16.70
CA ASP A 81 31.58 -39.27 16.44
C ASP A 81 31.23 -40.13 15.22
N GLY A 82 32.12 -41.05 14.83
CA GLY A 82 31.88 -41.97 13.73
C GLY A 82 31.40 -41.32 12.45
N ILE A 83 30.39 -41.93 11.84
CA ILE A 83 29.82 -41.52 10.53
C ILE A 83 29.16 -40.15 10.61
N THR A 84 28.54 -39.77 11.74
CA THR A 84 27.88 -38.47 11.93
C THR A 84 28.89 -37.33 11.85
N ARG A 85 30.02 -37.45 12.50
CA ARG A 85 31.12 -36.48 12.40
C ARG A 85 31.63 -36.37 10.96
N GLU A 86 31.89 -37.53 10.29
CA GLU A 86 32.33 -37.53 8.89
C GLU A 86 31.35 -36.82 7.94
N GLU A 87 30.06 -37.00 8.14
CA GLU A 87 29.00 -36.34 7.35
C GLU A 87 28.97 -34.85 7.60
N ILE A 88 29.02 -34.40 8.86
CA ILE A 88 29.09 -32.97 9.20
C ILE A 88 30.35 -32.32 8.59
N ASP A 89 31.52 -32.96 8.77
CA ASP A 89 32.79 -32.48 8.18
C ASP A 89 32.72 -32.39 6.64
N ALA A 90 32.09 -33.36 5.99
CA ALA A 90 31.91 -33.33 4.53
C ALA A 90 30.96 -32.25 4.07
N VAL A 91 29.85 -32.03 4.77
CA VAL A 91 28.84 -31.03 4.42
C VAL A 91 29.39 -29.62 4.61
N LEU A 92 30.09 -29.35 5.72
CA LEU A 92 30.70 -28.06 6.01
C LEU A 92 32.03 -27.84 5.26
N GLY A 93 32.59 -28.88 4.62
CA GLY A 93 33.79 -28.79 3.81
C GLY A 93 35.10 -28.81 4.61
N SER A 94 35.06 -29.29 5.85
CA SER A 94 36.24 -29.40 6.72
C SER A 94 36.94 -30.75 6.61
N LYS A 95 36.30 -31.75 5.96
CA LYS A 95 36.90 -33.07 5.72
C LYS A 95 38.23 -32.92 4.98
N ASP A 96 39.23 -33.65 5.39
CA ASP A 96 40.62 -33.66 4.82
C ASP A 96 41.48 -32.38 5.07
N ILE A 97 40.91 -31.34 5.71
CA ILE A 97 41.65 -30.09 6.02
C ILE A 97 41.76 -29.78 7.52
N GLY A 98 41.31 -30.67 8.38
CA GLY A 98 41.44 -30.54 9.83
C GLY A 98 40.15 -30.81 10.60
N GLY A 99 39.00 -31.12 9.92
CA GLY A 99 37.75 -31.48 10.54
C GLY A 99 37.20 -30.40 11.48
N ALA A 100 36.69 -30.85 12.65
CA ALA A 100 36.11 -29.92 13.65
C ALA A 100 37.13 -28.87 14.15
N ASP A 101 38.43 -29.18 14.21
CA ASP A 101 39.43 -28.23 14.72
C ASP A 101 39.59 -26.99 13.85
N VAL A 102 39.57 -27.12 12.53
CA VAL A 102 39.68 -25.97 11.63
C VAL A 102 38.41 -25.13 11.67
N ILE A 103 37.23 -25.75 11.82
CA ILE A 103 35.94 -25.03 12.01
C ILE A 103 36.01 -24.23 13.33
N ASN A 104 36.44 -24.88 14.44
CA ASN A 104 36.56 -24.23 15.75
C ASN A 104 37.45 -22.99 15.70
N GLN A 105 38.62 -23.07 15.05
CA GLN A 105 39.57 -21.96 14.92
C GLN A 105 38.97 -20.82 14.08
N PHE A 106 38.30 -21.15 12.98
CA PHE A 106 37.65 -20.18 12.12
C PHE A 106 36.49 -19.46 12.83
N CYS A 107 35.60 -20.21 13.49
CA CYS A 107 34.47 -19.64 14.24
C CYS A 107 34.99 -18.71 15.37
N ARG A 108 36.04 -19.12 16.12
CA ARG A 108 36.66 -18.28 17.15
C ARG A 108 37.13 -16.94 16.58
N LYS A 109 37.81 -16.96 15.42
CA LYS A 109 38.29 -15.73 14.78
C LYS A 109 37.17 -14.81 14.35
N LEU A 110 36.04 -15.35 13.86
CA LEU A 110 34.88 -14.55 13.49
C LEU A 110 34.23 -13.93 14.74
N LEU A 111 34.02 -14.72 15.80
CA LEU A 111 33.46 -14.19 17.06
C LEU A 111 34.37 -13.07 17.65
N ASP A 112 35.70 -13.23 17.60
CA ASP A 112 36.61 -12.22 18.16
C ASP A 112 36.71 -10.94 17.32
N LYS A 113 36.50 -11.03 16.02
CA LYS A 113 36.89 -9.95 15.10
C LYS A 113 35.72 -9.27 14.37
N SER A 114 34.69 -10.01 13.96
CA SER A 114 33.65 -9.47 13.07
C SER A 114 33.00 -8.20 13.65
N GLY A 115 32.65 -8.15 14.93
CA GLY A 115 32.08 -6.98 15.58
C GLY A 115 33.00 -5.76 15.70
N THR A 116 34.29 -5.88 15.35
CA THR A 116 35.31 -4.81 15.52
C THR A 116 35.90 -4.32 14.21
N LEU A 117 35.46 -4.84 13.06
CA LEU A 117 36.03 -4.47 11.76
C LEU A 117 35.57 -3.10 11.29
N ASP A 118 34.39 -2.68 11.67
CA ASP A 118 33.78 -1.43 11.22
C ASP A 118 32.89 -0.84 12.31
N GLU A 119 33.08 0.46 12.59
CA GLU A 119 32.25 1.18 13.56
C GLU A 119 30.82 1.48 13.06
N LYS A 120 30.63 1.47 11.74
CA LYS A 120 29.33 1.75 11.07
C LYS A 120 28.60 0.48 10.68
N THR A 121 29.19 -0.69 10.92
CA THR A 121 28.57 -1.98 10.67
C THR A 121 28.57 -2.80 11.95
N HIS A 122 27.40 -2.94 12.53
CA HIS A 122 27.22 -3.73 13.74
C HIS A 122 26.99 -5.20 13.37
N VAL A 123 27.96 -6.03 13.68
CA VAL A 123 27.88 -7.49 13.55
C VAL A 123 28.00 -8.12 14.93
N ALA A 124 27.00 -8.88 15.32
CA ALA A 124 26.99 -9.63 16.55
C ALA A 124 26.71 -11.11 16.28
N ILE A 125 27.55 -11.97 16.83
CA ILE A 125 27.40 -13.41 16.77
C ILE A 125 27.32 -13.91 18.21
N ALA A 126 26.23 -14.56 18.58
CA ALA A 126 26.01 -15.11 19.92
C ALA A 126 25.57 -16.56 19.85
N ASN A 127 26.01 -17.37 20.78
CA ASN A 127 25.67 -18.79 20.88
C ASN A 127 25.16 -19.10 22.28
N ASN A 128 24.23 -20.02 22.40
CA ASN A 128 23.77 -20.54 23.67
C ASN A 128 23.38 -22.02 23.57
N ILE A 129 23.44 -22.71 24.70
CA ILE A 129 23.00 -24.09 24.84
C ILE A 129 22.07 -24.19 26.04
N TYR A 130 20.80 -24.57 25.78
CA TYR A 130 19.87 -24.89 26.85
C TYR A 130 19.76 -26.39 27.01
N VAL A 131 19.90 -26.87 28.24
CA VAL A 131 19.88 -28.29 28.62
C VAL A 131 18.67 -28.58 29.50
N ASN A 132 17.90 -29.59 29.14
CA ASN A 132 16.68 -29.96 29.86
C ASN A 132 17.01 -30.69 31.18
N THR A 133 16.63 -30.08 32.29
CA THR A 133 16.82 -30.71 33.63
C THR A 133 15.98 -31.95 33.83
N ALA A 134 14.89 -32.15 33.10
CA ALA A 134 14.06 -33.36 33.17
C ALA A 134 14.57 -34.49 32.28
N ALA A 135 15.51 -34.23 31.36
CA ALA A 135 16.17 -35.28 30.60
C ALA A 135 17.31 -35.91 31.43
N ASP A 136 17.43 -37.22 31.33
CA ASP A 136 18.53 -37.97 31.93
C ASP A 136 19.80 -37.84 31.06
N CYS A 137 20.26 -36.60 30.92
CA CYS A 137 21.40 -36.25 30.06
C CYS A 137 22.33 -35.23 30.74
N GLU A 138 23.58 -35.61 30.90
CA GLU A 138 24.66 -34.74 31.32
C GLU A 138 25.62 -34.51 30.15
N LEU A 139 25.84 -33.24 29.79
CA LEU A 139 26.83 -32.88 28.77
C LEU A 139 28.23 -33.30 29.19
N LEU A 140 29.03 -33.82 28.24
CA LEU A 140 30.38 -34.22 28.53
C LEU A 140 31.29 -33.00 28.76
N PRO A 141 32.22 -33.07 29.73
CA PRO A 141 33.10 -31.94 30.07
C PRO A 141 33.91 -31.40 28.90
N ASP A 142 34.42 -32.27 28.03
CA ASP A 142 35.24 -31.90 26.88
C ASP A 142 34.44 -31.13 25.84
N PHE A 143 33.17 -31.53 25.60
CA PHE A 143 32.24 -30.78 24.77
C PHE A 143 31.96 -29.37 25.34
N VAL A 144 31.66 -29.29 26.63
CA VAL A 144 31.36 -28.02 27.32
C VAL A 144 32.58 -27.09 27.28
N GLU A 145 33.80 -27.62 27.49
CA GLU A 145 35.03 -26.82 27.40
C GLU A 145 35.24 -26.26 26.00
N THR A 146 35.02 -27.11 24.98
CA THR A 146 35.15 -26.72 23.55
C THR A 146 34.12 -25.69 23.15
N ALA A 147 32.84 -25.89 23.54
CA ALA A 147 31.75 -24.93 23.28
C ALA A 147 32.04 -23.55 23.90
N LYS A 148 32.54 -23.52 25.14
CA LYS A 148 32.93 -22.25 25.79
C LYS A 148 34.14 -21.60 25.11
N LYS A 149 35.15 -22.39 24.78
CA LYS A 149 36.43 -21.88 24.26
C LYS A 149 36.32 -21.30 22.84
N PHE A 150 35.56 -21.95 21.96
CA PHE A 150 35.54 -21.61 20.55
C PHE A 150 34.25 -20.88 20.11
N TYR A 151 33.15 -21.02 20.86
CA TYR A 151 31.83 -20.50 20.47
C TYR A 151 31.24 -19.53 21.50
N ASP A 152 31.92 -19.29 22.63
CA ASP A 152 31.42 -18.52 23.78
C ASP A 152 30.07 -19.06 24.33
N ALA A 153 29.74 -20.31 24.02
CA ALA A 153 28.49 -20.95 24.42
C ALA A 153 28.64 -21.58 25.82
N THR A 154 27.87 -21.07 26.78
CA THR A 154 27.85 -21.63 28.15
C THR A 154 26.51 -22.32 28.37
N PRO A 155 26.51 -23.67 28.60
CA PRO A 155 25.26 -24.40 28.81
C PRO A 155 24.47 -23.86 30.01
N GLU A 156 23.19 -23.69 29.83
CA GLU A 156 22.22 -23.26 30.85
C GLU A 156 21.17 -24.36 31.06
N SER A 157 21.03 -24.84 32.28
CA SER A 157 20.04 -25.85 32.62
C SER A 157 18.67 -25.27 32.87
N ARG A 158 17.64 -25.81 32.21
CA ARG A 158 16.23 -25.38 32.30
C ARG A 158 15.28 -26.59 32.33
N ASP A 159 14.14 -26.43 33.00
CA ASP A 159 13.03 -27.39 32.89
C ASP A 159 12.23 -27.05 31.64
N PHE A 160 12.26 -27.92 30.60
CA PHE A 160 11.50 -27.73 29.38
C PHE A 160 10.00 -28.07 29.56
N GLY A 161 9.59 -28.71 30.68
CA GLY A 161 8.19 -28.84 31.07
C GLY A 161 7.61 -27.54 31.63
N ASP A 162 8.44 -26.54 32.02
CA ASP A 162 7.95 -25.21 32.37
C ASP A 162 7.69 -24.41 31.07
N GLY A 163 6.42 -24.05 30.84
CA GLY A 163 5.99 -23.27 29.67
C GLY A 163 6.73 -21.93 29.48
N LYS A 164 7.43 -21.44 30.49
CA LYS A 164 8.22 -20.20 30.40
C LYS A 164 9.60 -20.42 29.76
N THR A 165 10.08 -21.65 29.67
CA THR A 165 11.39 -21.92 29.07
C THR A 165 11.45 -21.54 27.59
N ARG A 166 10.39 -21.81 26.82
CA ARG A 166 10.26 -21.32 25.43
C ARG A 166 10.39 -19.81 25.36
N ASP A 167 9.68 -19.07 26.22
CA ASP A 167 9.72 -17.61 26.24
C ASP A 167 11.12 -17.05 26.56
N VAL A 168 11.88 -17.77 27.43
CA VAL A 168 13.27 -17.43 27.72
C VAL A 168 14.15 -17.63 26.47
N ILE A 169 13.97 -18.74 25.75
CA ILE A 169 14.68 -19.05 24.51
C ILE A 169 14.39 -17.99 23.44
N ASN A 170 13.11 -17.66 23.21
CA ASN A 170 12.68 -16.64 22.26
C ASN A 170 13.20 -15.25 22.66
N LYS A 171 13.14 -14.92 23.95
CA LYS A 171 13.71 -13.67 24.44
C LYS A 171 15.21 -13.58 24.21
N TRP A 172 15.95 -14.67 24.41
CA TRP A 172 17.38 -14.68 24.11
C TRP A 172 17.64 -14.39 22.63
N GLY A 173 16.89 -15.01 21.71
CA GLY A 173 16.97 -14.73 20.26
C GLY A 173 16.68 -13.27 19.94
N SER A 174 15.61 -12.72 20.51
CA SER A 174 15.23 -11.31 20.35
C SER A 174 16.30 -10.36 20.87
N ASP A 175 16.82 -10.59 22.10
CA ASP A 175 17.85 -9.73 22.72
C ASP A 175 19.17 -9.72 21.90
N HIS A 176 19.54 -10.84 21.24
CA HIS A 176 20.77 -10.94 20.45
C HIS A 176 20.58 -10.61 18.95
N THR A 177 19.36 -10.29 18.52
CA THR A 177 19.03 -9.80 17.18
C THR A 177 18.37 -8.41 17.21
N GLU A 178 18.51 -7.67 18.30
CA GLU A 178 17.92 -6.34 18.53
C GLU A 178 16.42 -6.28 18.20
N GLY A 179 15.68 -7.33 18.54
CA GLY A 179 14.24 -7.44 18.28
C GLY A 179 13.87 -7.88 16.85
N MET A 180 14.83 -8.13 15.97
CA MET A 180 14.51 -8.58 14.60
C MET A 180 13.86 -9.97 14.57
N ILE A 181 14.25 -10.86 15.47
CA ILE A 181 13.68 -12.21 15.61
C ILE A 181 13.01 -12.32 16.97
N GLU A 182 11.70 -12.05 17.02
CA GLU A 182 10.93 -12.07 18.28
C GLU A 182 10.58 -13.51 18.71
N GLU A 183 10.36 -14.41 17.76
CA GLU A 183 9.94 -15.79 18.00
C GLU A 183 10.77 -16.77 17.13
N ALA A 184 11.84 -17.33 17.73
CA ALA A 184 12.66 -18.36 17.11
C ALA A 184 12.00 -19.74 17.12
N ILE A 185 11.23 -20.05 18.17
CA ILE A 185 10.52 -21.33 18.35
C ILE A 185 9.05 -21.04 18.68
N LYS A 186 8.13 -21.50 17.81
CA LYS A 186 6.69 -21.41 18.01
C LYS A 186 6.21 -22.37 19.08
N GLU A 187 5.00 -22.12 19.62
CA GLU A 187 4.43 -22.95 20.70
C GLU A 187 4.26 -24.40 20.26
N GLU A 188 3.78 -24.63 19.06
CA GLU A 188 3.59 -25.97 18.47
C GLU A 188 4.88 -26.70 18.12
N GLU A 189 6.00 -26.00 17.99
CA GLU A 189 7.32 -26.55 17.66
C GLU A 189 8.15 -26.87 18.90
N PHE A 190 7.80 -26.28 20.05
CA PHE A 190 8.57 -26.47 21.28
C PHE A 190 8.36 -27.87 21.84
N ASN A 191 9.44 -28.66 21.88
CA ASN A 191 9.41 -30.03 22.41
C ASN A 191 9.87 -30.07 23.87
N PRO A 192 8.97 -30.27 24.86
CA PRO A 192 9.35 -30.36 26.27
C PRO A 192 10.19 -31.59 26.62
N ASN A 193 10.25 -32.59 25.74
CA ASN A 193 11.07 -33.79 25.90
C ASN A 193 12.42 -33.70 25.17
N ALA A 194 12.72 -32.59 24.50
CA ALA A 194 14.04 -32.40 23.90
C ALA A 194 15.12 -32.42 24.99
N VAL A 195 16.29 -32.95 24.64
CA VAL A 195 17.44 -33.02 25.55
C VAL A 195 18.12 -31.67 25.68
N SER A 196 18.25 -30.98 24.57
CA SER A 196 18.95 -29.70 24.49
C SER A 196 18.44 -28.88 23.30
N TYR A 197 18.54 -27.57 23.39
CA TYR A 197 18.48 -26.62 22.29
C TYR A 197 19.80 -25.88 22.16
N LEU A 198 20.41 -25.96 20.97
CA LEU A 198 21.60 -25.19 20.60
C LEU A 198 21.09 -24.01 19.72
N LEU A 199 21.59 -22.83 19.98
CA LEU A 199 21.13 -21.61 19.39
C LEU A 199 22.31 -20.76 18.91
N ASN A 200 22.22 -20.27 17.69
CA ASN A 200 23.05 -19.20 17.20
C ASN A 200 22.17 -18.01 16.80
N ALA A 201 22.57 -16.82 17.17
CA ALA A 201 22.03 -15.57 16.68
C ALA A 201 23.13 -14.84 15.91
N LEU A 202 22.85 -14.53 14.66
CA LEU A 202 23.70 -13.68 13.83
C LEU A 202 22.91 -12.42 13.46
N TYR A 203 23.34 -11.29 14.01
CA TYR A 203 22.80 -9.97 13.73
C TYR A 203 23.76 -9.18 12.84
N PHE A 204 23.22 -8.53 11.82
CA PHE A 204 23.96 -7.67 10.91
C PHE A 204 23.18 -6.40 10.64
N LYS A 205 23.81 -5.26 10.90
CA LYS A 205 23.31 -3.92 10.61
C LYS A 205 24.47 -3.09 10.04
N GLY A 206 24.41 -2.71 8.79
CA GLY A 206 25.45 -1.96 8.10
C GLY A 206 24.93 -0.75 7.37
N GLU A 207 25.54 0.42 7.58
CA GLU A 207 25.28 1.60 6.76
C GLU A 207 26.00 1.46 5.40
N TRP A 208 25.34 1.87 4.30
CA TRP A 208 26.02 1.96 3.02
C TRP A 208 27.21 2.90 3.08
N THR A 209 28.33 2.53 2.47
CA THR A 209 29.44 3.47 2.23
C THR A 209 28.98 4.65 1.38
N HIS A 210 28.11 4.38 0.39
CA HIS A 210 27.44 5.35 -0.45
C HIS A 210 25.93 5.17 -0.25
N LYS A 211 25.33 6.06 0.58
CA LYS A 211 23.90 6.01 0.91
C LYS A 211 23.05 6.46 -0.26
N PHE A 212 21.86 5.88 -0.39
CA PHE A 212 20.86 6.38 -1.32
C PHE A 212 20.20 7.63 -0.76
N ASN A 213 19.76 8.50 -1.65
CA ASN A 213 18.91 9.61 -1.28
C ASN A 213 17.46 9.12 -1.22
N ALA A 214 16.84 9.13 -0.04
CA ALA A 214 15.46 8.68 0.15
C ALA A 214 14.47 9.46 -0.73
N THR A 215 14.80 10.70 -1.09
CA THR A 215 13.97 11.53 -1.98
C THR A 215 13.99 11.09 -3.44
N GLU A 216 14.92 10.22 -3.82
CA GLU A 216 15.01 9.63 -5.16
C GLU A 216 14.42 8.23 -5.23
N THR A 217 13.91 7.70 -4.11
CA THR A 217 13.16 6.44 -4.10
C THR A 217 11.78 6.66 -4.71
N ARG A 218 11.45 5.87 -5.74
CA ARG A 218 10.19 5.99 -6.50
C ARG A 218 9.52 4.63 -6.66
N ARG A 219 8.20 4.65 -6.81
CA ARG A 219 7.49 3.45 -7.30
C ARG A 219 7.98 3.08 -8.68
N HIS A 220 8.30 1.82 -8.87
CA HIS A 220 8.79 1.27 -10.12
C HIS A 220 8.15 -0.09 -10.39
N VAL A 221 7.92 -0.34 -11.66
CA VAL A 221 7.43 -1.64 -12.14
C VAL A 221 8.50 -2.70 -11.93
N PHE A 222 8.11 -3.85 -11.40
CA PHE A 222 8.99 -4.98 -11.14
C PHE A 222 8.45 -6.26 -11.78
N ASP A 223 9.34 -7.16 -12.20
CA ASP A 223 9.00 -8.45 -12.79
C ASP A 223 8.04 -8.35 -13.99
N GLU A 224 8.42 -7.54 -14.97
CA GLU A 224 7.65 -7.33 -16.22
C GLU A 224 6.23 -6.78 -16.00
N GLY A 225 6.03 -5.98 -14.96
CA GLY A 225 4.74 -5.37 -14.65
C GLY A 225 3.83 -6.21 -13.76
N ARG A 226 4.33 -7.35 -13.24
CA ARG A 226 3.55 -8.21 -12.34
C ARG A 226 3.53 -7.70 -10.90
N LYS A 227 4.51 -6.86 -10.55
CA LYS A 227 4.70 -6.32 -9.21
C LYS A 227 5.13 -4.87 -9.26
N GLU A 228 4.99 -4.15 -8.18
CA GLU A 228 5.53 -2.82 -7.98
C GLU A 228 6.41 -2.80 -6.73
N VAL A 229 7.49 -2.01 -6.76
CA VAL A 229 8.43 -1.87 -5.67
C VAL A 229 8.81 -0.41 -5.46
N GLN A 230 9.26 -0.07 -4.27
CA GLN A 230 9.94 1.20 -4.02
C GLN A 230 11.40 1.07 -4.44
N MET A 231 11.78 1.74 -5.52
CA MET A 231 13.09 1.66 -6.12
C MET A 231 13.96 2.82 -5.66
N MET A 232 15.01 2.53 -4.92
CA MET A 232 16.06 3.48 -4.52
C MET A 232 16.95 3.79 -5.73
N HIS A 233 17.42 5.01 -5.87
CA HIS A 233 18.24 5.45 -6.99
C HIS A 233 19.50 6.17 -6.52
N GLN A 234 20.62 5.87 -7.18
CA GLN A 234 21.85 6.68 -7.09
C GLN A 234 22.76 6.46 -8.31
N ILE A 235 23.61 7.44 -8.57
CA ILE A 235 24.68 7.33 -9.57
C ILE A 235 26.00 7.49 -8.84
N CYS A 236 26.79 6.41 -8.75
CA CYS A 236 28.05 6.40 -8.03
C CYS A 236 29.04 5.42 -8.66
N ASP A 237 30.33 5.52 -8.27
CA ASP A 237 31.35 4.58 -8.70
C ASP A 237 31.28 3.33 -7.84
N PHE A 238 31.00 2.19 -8.46
CA PHE A 238 30.95 0.87 -7.83
C PHE A 238 31.86 -0.12 -8.54
N SER A 239 32.21 -1.20 -7.84
CA SER A 239 32.78 -2.40 -8.46
C SER A 239 31.67 -3.12 -9.22
N TYR A 240 31.78 -3.17 -10.55
CA TYR A 240 30.78 -3.72 -11.46
C TYR A 240 31.40 -4.78 -12.36
N ALA A 241 30.67 -5.87 -12.56
CA ALA A 241 30.98 -6.91 -13.52
C ALA A 241 29.73 -7.35 -14.29
N GLU A 242 29.93 -7.91 -15.46
CA GLU A 242 28.85 -8.45 -16.28
C GLU A 242 29.32 -9.59 -17.18
N ASN A 243 28.43 -10.53 -17.41
CA ASN A 243 28.64 -11.65 -18.31
C ASN A 243 27.35 -11.94 -19.12
N LYS A 244 27.27 -13.10 -19.77
CA LYS A 244 26.10 -13.48 -20.59
C LYS A 244 24.88 -13.89 -19.77
N VAL A 245 25.03 -14.13 -18.48
CA VAL A 245 23.97 -14.65 -17.60
C VAL A 245 23.46 -13.55 -16.67
N TYR A 246 24.35 -12.75 -16.09
CA TYR A 246 23.99 -11.72 -15.12
C TYR A 246 24.84 -10.46 -15.22
N GLN A 247 24.36 -9.40 -14.58
CA GLN A 247 25.13 -8.24 -14.13
C GLN A 247 25.33 -8.38 -12.62
N SER A 248 26.48 -7.93 -12.11
CA SER A 248 26.76 -7.88 -10.68
C SER A 248 27.34 -6.54 -10.25
N VAL A 249 26.92 -6.08 -9.07
CA VAL A 249 27.41 -4.85 -8.45
C VAL A 249 27.73 -5.12 -6.99
N ILE A 250 28.84 -4.56 -6.52
CA ILE A 250 29.28 -4.64 -5.11
C ILE A 250 28.93 -3.33 -4.42
N LEU A 251 28.10 -3.41 -3.39
CA LEU A 251 27.67 -2.31 -2.53
C LEU A 251 28.37 -2.45 -1.18
N PRO A 252 29.38 -1.63 -0.89
CA PRO A 252 30.13 -1.71 0.36
C PRO A 252 29.37 -1.08 1.53
N TYR A 253 29.58 -1.62 2.72
CA TYR A 253 29.12 -1.06 3.99
C TYR A 253 30.24 -0.30 4.71
N GLY A 254 29.90 0.79 5.39
CA GLY A 254 30.75 1.56 6.29
C GLY A 254 32.14 1.85 5.72
N ASN A 255 33.16 1.25 6.36
CA ASN A 255 34.56 1.36 5.95
C ASN A 255 34.98 0.34 4.89
N MET A 256 34.05 -0.39 4.27
CA MET A 256 34.24 -1.42 3.24
C MET A 256 34.77 -2.78 3.77
N ALA A 257 34.70 -3.04 5.08
CA ALA A 257 35.02 -4.37 5.63
C ALA A 257 33.92 -5.39 5.27
N TYR A 258 32.72 -4.95 5.08
CA TYR A 258 31.56 -5.73 4.67
C TYR A 258 31.01 -5.23 3.36
N GLN A 259 30.34 -6.11 2.62
CA GLN A 259 29.75 -5.76 1.34
C GLN A 259 28.49 -6.61 1.03
N MET A 260 27.57 -6.04 0.26
CA MET A 260 26.53 -6.78 -0.43
C MET A 260 26.90 -6.88 -1.91
N THR A 261 26.88 -8.09 -2.46
CA THR A 261 26.99 -8.32 -3.90
C THR A 261 25.61 -8.68 -4.44
N VAL A 262 25.10 -7.92 -5.40
CA VAL A 262 23.81 -8.17 -6.05
C VAL A 262 24.08 -8.75 -7.44
N PHE A 263 23.44 -9.88 -7.73
CA PHE A 263 23.50 -10.57 -9.03
C PHE A 263 22.12 -10.46 -9.71
N LEU A 264 22.04 -9.65 -10.74
CA LEU A 264 20.84 -9.43 -11.52
C LEU A 264 20.86 -10.27 -12.79
N PRO A 265 20.00 -11.28 -12.96
CA PRO A 265 19.91 -12.07 -14.18
C PRO A 265 19.69 -11.18 -15.40
N ARG A 266 20.28 -11.50 -16.54
CA ARG A 266 19.98 -10.84 -17.81
C ARG A 266 18.54 -11.13 -18.24
N TYR A 267 17.95 -10.28 -19.08
CA TYR A 267 16.63 -10.54 -19.65
C TYR A 267 16.58 -11.93 -20.30
N GLY A 268 15.56 -12.72 -19.98
CA GLY A 268 15.41 -14.11 -20.39
C GLY A 268 16.28 -15.11 -19.63
N LYS A 269 16.94 -14.69 -18.55
CA LYS A 269 17.67 -15.51 -17.58
C LYS A 269 16.95 -15.49 -16.23
N THR A 270 17.21 -16.51 -15.42
CA THR A 270 16.61 -16.73 -14.11
C THR A 270 17.65 -16.75 -13.00
N ILE A 271 17.19 -16.70 -11.75
CA ILE A 271 18.07 -16.94 -10.58
C ILE A 271 18.70 -18.34 -10.65
N ASP A 272 18.00 -19.36 -11.21
CA ASP A 272 18.58 -20.67 -11.45
C ASP A 272 19.81 -20.63 -12.38
N ASP A 273 19.72 -19.86 -13.47
CA ASP A 273 20.87 -19.66 -14.38
C ASP A 273 22.04 -19.02 -13.66
N VAL A 274 21.78 -18.06 -12.76
CA VAL A 274 22.82 -17.39 -11.97
C VAL A 274 23.46 -18.38 -11.00
N ILE A 275 22.69 -19.07 -10.16
CA ILE A 275 23.21 -20.02 -9.17
C ILE A 275 24.01 -21.14 -9.83
N ASN A 276 23.55 -21.66 -10.98
CA ASN A 276 24.26 -22.70 -11.73
C ASN A 276 25.62 -22.24 -12.28
N GLN A 277 25.86 -20.93 -12.42
CA GLN A 277 27.12 -20.38 -12.85
C GLN A 277 28.03 -20.00 -11.67
N LEU A 278 27.47 -19.75 -10.49
CA LEU A 278 28.23 -19.40 -9.29
C LEU A 278 28.88 -20.62 -8.65
N SER A 279 30.10 -20.44 -8.18
CA SER A 279 30.85 -21.40 -7.36
C SER A 279 31.68 -20.65 -6.31
N SER A 280 32.23 -21.34 -5.33
CA SER A 280 33.14 -20.73 -4.35
C SER A 280 34.34 -20.06 -4.98
N GLU A 281 34.75 -20.50 -6.17
CA GLU A 281 35.90 -19.96 -6.88
C GLU A 281 35.59 -18.66 -7.62
N ASN A 282 34.32 -18.46 -8.09
CA ASN A 282 34.00 -17.35 -8.99
C ASN A 282 32.97 -16.35 -8.46
N TRP A 283 32.22 -16.67 -7.40
CA TRP A 283 31.15 -15.79 -6.92
C TRP A 283 31.66 -14.39 -6.48
N SER A 284 32.91 -14.30 -6.05
CA SER A 284 33.58 -13.05 -5.65
C SER A 284 34.72 -12.64 -6.57
N GLN A 285 35.04 -13.45 -7.60
CA GLN A 285 36.21 -13.30 -8.48
C GLN A 285 35.87 -12.90 -9.90
N ASP A 286 34.62 -12.49 -10.20
CA ASP A 286 34.31 -11.84 -11.45
C ASP A 286 35.32 -10.70 -11.69
N GLU A 287 35.63 -10.38 -12.95
CA GLU A 287 36.50 -9.26 -13.29
C GLU A 287 35.81 -7.94 -12.96
N TYR A 288 35.62 -7.68 -11.67
CA TYR A 288 35.06 -6.40 -11.21
C TYR A 288 36.03 -5.27 -11.56
N ALA A 289 35.48 -4.24 -12.21
CA ALA A 289 36.17 -3.00 -12.51
C ALA A 289 35.41 -1.80 -11.95
N PRO A 290 36.10 -0.74 -11.53
CA PRO A 290 35.44 0.53 -11.21
C PRO A 290 34.60 1.03 -12.37
N CYS A 291 33.33 1.37 -12.10
CA CYS A 291 32.38 1.81 -13.10
C CYS A 291 31.42 2.80 -12.46
N THR A 292 31.16 3.92 -13.14
CA THR A 292 30.05 4.79 -12.75
C THR A 292 28.75 4.09 -13.09
N VAL A 293 27.99 3.67 -12.07
CA VAL A 293 26.77 2.87 -12.24
C VAL A 293 25.54 3.75 -11.92
N ASN A 294 24.63 3.82 -12.88
CA ASN A 294 23.26 4.26 -12.63
C ASN A 294 22.53 3.07 -11.99
N LEU A 295 22.40 3.12 -10.65
CA LEU A 295 21.89 2.03 -9.82
C LEU A 295 20.47 2.31 -9.39
N LEU A 296 19.54 1.40 -9.75
CA LEU A 296 18.20 1.32 -9.21
C LEU A 296 18.06 -0.03 -8.47
N LEU A 297 17.78 0.02 -7.17
CA LEU A 297 17.66 -1.16 -6.30
C LEU A 297 16.42 -1.05 -5.43
N PRO A 298 15.52 -2.05 -5.38
CA PRO A 298 14.38 -2.03 -4.46
C PRO A 298 14.80 -1.92 -3.00
N ARG A 299 14.10 -1.11 -2.20
CA ARG A 299 14.12 -1.32 -0.76
C ARG A 299 13.14 -2.46 -0.42
N PHE A 300 13.50 -3.31 0.54
CA PHE A 300 12.70 -4.49 0.89
C PHE A 300 12.96 -4.99 2.29
N GLU A 301 12.01 -5.75 2.81
CA GLU A 301 12.13 -6.57 4.00
C GLU A 301 11.82 -8.02 3.64
N THR A 302 12.67 -8.95 4.05
CA THR A 302 12.47 -10.39 3.81
C THR A 302 12.64 -11.13 5.11
N SER A 303 11.69 -11.99 5.44
CA SER A 303 11.73 -12.91 6.57
C SER A 303 11.60 -14.35 6.07
N THR A 304 12.43 -15.23 6.61
CA THR A 304 12.42 -16.67 6.32
C THR A 304 12.32 -17.42 7.63
N ASP A 305 11.41 -18.38 7.68
CA ASP A 305 11.25 -19.36 8.76
C ASP A 305 11.19 -20.74 8.09
N ILE A 306 12.27 -21.54 8.25
CA ILE A 306 12.46 -22.77 7.48
C ILE A 306 13.03 -23.91 8.32
N HIS A 307 12.43 -25.08 8.18
CA HIS A 307 12.96 -26.33 8.66
C HIS A 307 13.99 -26.89 7.70
N LEU A 308 15.12 -27.34 8.22
CA LEU A 308 16.31 -27.73 7.46
C LEU A 308 16.61 -29.23 7.45
N GLU A 309 15.88 -30.04 8.22
CA GLU A 309 16.20 -31.46 8.42
C GLU A 309 16.30 -32.23 7.09
N ASP A 310 15.28 -32.16 6.22
CA ASP A 310 15.25 -32.87 4.94
C ASP A 310 16.26 -32.28 3.94
N ILE A 311 16.49 -30.98 4.02
CA ILE A 311 17.50 -30.29 3.20
C ILE A 311 18.88 -30.82 3.55
N MET A 312 19.24 -30.86 4.84
CA MET A 312 20.54 -31.30 5.33
C MET A 312 20.79 -32.79 5.06
N LYS A 313 19.74 -33.64 5.25
CA LYS A 313 19.81 -35.04 4.82
C LYS A 313 20.14 -35.15 3.32
N SER A 314 19.50 -34.35 2.48
CA SER A 314 19.74 -34.32 1.03
C SER A 314 21.09 -33.76 0.65
N LEU A 315 21.72 -32.97 1.50
CA LEU A 315 23.07 -32.45 1.34
C LEU A 315 24.15 -33.40 1.78
N GLY A 316 23.80 -34.47 2.49
CA GLY A 316 24.72 -35.57 2.79
C GLY A 316 24.94 -35.86 4.27
N MET A 317 24.03 -35.43 5.18
CA MET A 317 24.15 -35.77 6.63
C MET A 317 22.88 -36.46 7.18
N PRO A 318 22.42 -37.56 6.62
CA PRO A 318 21.20 -38.24 7.08
C PRO A 318 21.33 -38.84 8.49
N ASN A 319 22.53 -39.36 8.87
CA ASN A 319 22.73 -40.07 10.11
C ASN A 319 22.65 -39.16 11.36
N ALA A 320 22.90 -37.86 11.21
CA ALA A 320 22.73 -36.88 12.30
C ALA A 320 21.26 -36.73 12.77
N PHE A 321 20.30 -37.12 11.94
CA PHE A 321 18.86 -37.04 12.22
C PHE A 321 18.22 -38.39 12.55
N GLU A 322 19.05 -39.46 12.68
CA GLU A 322 18.56 -40.82 12.97
C GLU A 322 18.96 -41.26 14.37
N ASN A 323 18.01 -41.89 15.10
CA ASN A 323 18.25 -42.37 16.44
C ASN A 323 19.26 -43.56 16.40
N GLY A 324 20.33 -43.43 17.20
CA GLY A 324 21.34 -44.48 17.37
C GLY A 324 22.67 -44.19 16.63
N TYR A 325 22.83 -43.05 16.01
CA TYR A 325 24.09 -42.59 15.38
C TYR A 325 24.68 -41.40 16.14
N GLY A 326 25.90 -41.42 16.40
CA GLY A 326 27.09 -40.70 16.73
C GLY A 326 27.04 -39.28 17.27
N PHE A 327 26.39 -39.02 18.39
CA PHE A 327 26.70 -37.85 19.23
C PHE A 327 27.17 -38.30 20.63
N ASN A 328 28.03 -39.34 20.67
CA ASN A 328 28.50 -39.94 21.94
C ASN A 328 29.50 -39.04 22.68
N GLU A 329 30.07 -38.04 22.01
CA GLU A 329 30.94 -37.02 22.62
C GLU A 329 30.18 -35.79 23.11
N PHE A 330 28.85 -35.77 22.89
CA PHE A 330 27.98 -34.63 23.32
C PHE A 330 27.51 -34.79 24.77
N CYS A 331 26.92 -35.95 25.09
CA CYS A 331 26.40 -36.23 26.41
C CYS A 331 26.45 -37.72 26.74
N ASN A 332 26.09 -38.09 27.99
CA ASN A 332 26.14 -39.45 28.52
C ASN A 332 25.01 -40.37 28.02
N THR A 333 24.15 -39.91 27.10
CA THR A 333 23.05 -40.68 26.49
C THR A 333 23.01 -40.47 24.97
N ASN A 334 22.37 -41.42 24.26
CA ASN A 334 22.22 -41.33 22.82
C ASN A 334 21.24 -40.21 22.44
N VAL A 335 21.71 -39.28 21.63
CA VAL A 335 20.93 -38.19 21.10
C VAL A 335 21.06 -38.07 19.57
N PHE A 336 20.12 -37.40 18.94
CA PHE A 336 20.11 -37.10 17.53
C PHE A 336 19.48 -35.72 17.30
N ILE A 337 19.64 -35.13 16.13
CA ILE A 337 19.00 -33.85 15.81
C ILE A 337 17.52 -34.10 15.53
N GLY A 338 16.66 -33.75 16.47
CA GLY A 338 15.20 -33.86 16.31
C GLY A 338 14.55 -32.73 15.52
N MET A 339 15.15 -31.51 15.60
CA MET A 339 14.72 -30.33 14.87
C MET A 339 15.95 -29.51 14.50
N MET A 340 15.95 -29.01 13.27
CA MET A 340 16.92 -28.03 12.79
C MET A 340 16.17 -26.95 12.00
N LYS A 341 16.18 -25.74 12.50
CA LYS A 341 15.39 -24.63 11.98
C LYS A 341 16.24 -23.38 11.88
N GLN A 342 15.99 -22.56 10.87
CA GLN A 342 16.54 -21.22 10.80
C GLN A 342 15.42 -20.19 10.64
N VAL A 343 15.45 -19.13 11.47
CA VAL A 343 14.71 -17.90 11.27
C VAL A 343 15.72 -16.82 10.91
N ALA A 344 15.53 -16.17 9.78
CA ALA A 344 16.39 -15.10 9.30
C ALA A 344 15.56 -13.92 8.81
N LYS A 345 15.98 -12.70 9.08
CA LYS A 345 15.30 -11.48 8.66
C LYS A 345 16.31 -10.44 8.19
N ILE A 346 15.95 -9.72 7.13
CA ILE A 346 16.73 -8.58 6.61
C ILE A 346 15.76 -7.45 6.26
N LYS A 347 16.19 -6.23 6.56
CA LYS A 347 15.59 -5.00 6.07
C LYS A 347 16.65 -4.22 5.34
N LEU A 348 16.36 -3.82 4.12
CA LEU A 348 17.24 -3.05 3.25
C LEU A 348 16.54 -1.77 2.82
N ASP A 349 17.16 -0.64 3.09
CA ASP A 349 16.66 0.68 2.77
C ASP A 349 17.79 1.63 2.31
N GLU A 350 17.49 2.90 2.18
CA GLU A 350 18.38 3.95 1.65
C GLU A 350 19.63 4.18 2.51
N GLU A 351 19.53 3.92 3.81
CA GLU A 351 20.62 4.10 4.76
C GLU A 351 21.62 2.93 4.73
N GLY A 352 21.14 1.78 4.34
CA GLY A 352 21.88 0.55 4.35
C GLY A 352 21.00 -0.63 4.70
N THR A 353 21.54 -1.46 5.55
CA THR A 353 20.76 -2.44 6.29
C THR A 353 20.65 -1.84 7.69
N GLU A 354 19.57 -1.04 7.90
CA GLU A 354 19.20 -0.26 9.10
C GLU A 354 20.21 0.80 9.63
N ALA A 355 20.08 2.13 9.37
CA ALA A 355 20.38 3.33 10.17
C ALA A 355 20.80 4.62 9.42
N ALA A 356 20.87 5.79 10.07
CA ALA A 356 20.98 7.14 9.51
C ALA A 356 22.35 7.81 9.59
N ALA A 357 22.84 8.57 8.57
CA ALA A 357 23.56 9.85 8.55
C ALA A 357 24.16 10.27 7.17
N VAL A 358 24.51 11.58 7.00
CA VAL A 358 24.85 12.26 5.73
C VAL A 358 26.37 12.30 5.46
N THR A 359 26.80 12.14 4.18
CA THR A 359 28.20 12.39 3.74
C THR A 359 28.25 13.00 2.33
N VAL A 360 29.12 14.00 2.12
CA VAL A 360 29.40 14.72 0.86
C VAL A 360 30.69 14.20 0.20
N ILE A 361 30.70 13.97 -1.12
CA ILE A 361 31.87 13.52 -1.88
C ILE A 361 32.16 14.48 -3.03
N GLU A 362 33.46 14.84 -3.20
CA GLU A 362 34.01 15.69 -4.27
C GLU A 362 34.74 14.82 -5.31
N LEU A 363 34.48 15.06 -6.60
CA LEU A 363 35.00 14.24 -7.72
C LEU A 363 36.19 14.90 -8.40
N ASP A 364 37.26 14.11 -8.66
CA ASP A 364 38.43 14.51 -9.45
C ASP A 364 38.51 13.72 -10.78
N LYS A 365 38.93 14.40 -11.85
CA LYS A 365 38.92 13.88 -13.22
C LYS A 365 40.13 12.97 -13.52
N SER A 366 39.88 11.76 -13.99
CA SER A 366 40.88 10.86 -14.61
C SER A 366 40.78 10.88 -16.14
N ALA A 367 41.93 10.67 -16.83
CA ALA A 367 42.14 10.92 -18.25
C ALA A 367 41.68 9.79 -19.21
N ALA A 368 41.03 8.74 -18.75
CA ALA A 368 40.24 7.82 -19.58
C ALA A 368 38.76 8.00 -19.16
N GLY A 369 37.86 8.22 -20.13
CA GLY A 369 36.44 8.43 -19.79
C GLY A 369 35.90 7.31 -18.90
N PRO A 370 35.08 7.63 -17.85
CA PRO A 370 34.58 6.63 -16.93
C PRO A 370 33.77 5.57 -17.68
N ARG A 371 34.01 4.29 -17.38
CA ARG A 371 33.11 3.21 -17.81
C ARG A 371 31.76 3.48 -17.13
N TYR A 372 30.69 3.51 -17.92
CA TYR A 372 29.33 3.75 -17.43
C TYR A 372 28.48 2.48 -17.59
N ALA A 373 27.66 2.14 -16.61
CA ALA A 373 26.74 1.01 -16.67
C ALA A 373 25.39 1.37 -16.05
N GLU A 374 24.35 0.74 -16.56
CA GLU A 374 23.01 0.75 -15.96
C GLU A 374 22.77 -0.56 -15.23
N PHE A 375 22.42 -0.45 -13.94
CA PHE A 375 22.04 -1.59 -13.11
C PHE A 375 20.63 -1.32 -12.55
N ILE A 376 19.62 -1.79 -13.26
CA ILE A 376 18.20 -1.59 -12.92
C ILE A 376 17.65 -2.92 -12.42
N ALA A 377 17.54 -3.09 -11.09
CA ALA A 377 17.04 -4.30 -10.45
C ALA A 377 15.49 -4.33 -10.48
N ASP A 378 14.94 -4.32 -11.70
CA ASP A 378 13.50 -4.33 -12.00
C ASP A 378 12.89 -5.74 -12.11
N ARG A 379 13.64 -6.78 -11.75
CA ARG A 379 13.27 -8.20 -11.82
C ARG A 379 13.96 -9.01 -10.73
N PRO A 380 13.51 -10.25 -10.46
CA PRO A 380 14.09 -11.11 -9.43
C PRO A 380 15.60 -11.19 -9.47
N PHE A 381 16.25 -11.06 -8.32
CA PHE A 381 17.70 -11.07 -8.18
C PHE A 381 18.17 -11.85 -6.95
N LEU A 382 19.45 -12.29 -7.02
CA LEU A 382 20.18 -12.91 -5.92
C LEU A 382 21.06 -11.86 -5.24
N TYR A 383 21.24 -11.95 -3.92
CA TYR A 383 22.20 -11.12 -3.19
C TYR A 383 22.95 -11.91 -2.14
N VAL A 384 24.19 -11.50 -1.87
CA VAL A 384 25.08 -12.10 -0.88
C VAL A 384 25.68 -11.00 -0.02
N ILE A 385 25.61 -11.16 1.32
CA ILE A 385 26.34 -10.31 2.27
C ILE A 385 27.55 -11.10 2.76
N SER A 386 28.73 -10.50 2.64
CA SER A 386 30.00 -11.15 3.00
C SER A 386 30.96 -10.22 3.73
N GLU A 387 31.87 -10.80 4.52
CA GLU A 387 33.03 -10.11 5.03
C GLU A 387 34.16 -10.16 3.98
N ARG A 388 34.71 -9.01 3.66
CA ARG A 388 35.55 -8.81 2.48
C ARG A 388 36.92 -9.50 2.58
N SER A 389 37.57 -9.51 3.73
CA SER A 389 38.96 -10.02 3.90
C SER A 389 39.00 -11.54 3.90
N THR A 390 37.97 -12.21 4.39
CA THR A 390 37.86 -13.68 4.41
C THR A 390 37.11 -14.21 3.19
N GLY A 391 36.17 -13.44 2.64
CA GLY A 391 35.21 -13.90 1.64
C GLY A 391 34.09 -14.77 2.22
N ALA A 392 33.94 -14.85 3.53
CA ALA A 392 32.91 -15.66 4.17
C ALA A 392 31.50 -15.09 3.89
N ILE A 393 30.58 -15.93 3.45
CA ILE A 393 29.19 -15.59 3.21
C ILE A 393 28.43 -15.60 4.54
N PHE A 394 27.98 -14.41 4.97
CA PHE A 394 27.17 -14.24 6.17
C PHE A 394 25.70 -14.53 5.86
N PHE A 395 25.22 -13.94 4.77
CA PHE A 395 23.83 -14.12 4.30
C PHE A 395 23.80 -14.31 2.78
N ILE A 396 22.86 -15.11 2.34
CA ILE A 396 22.51 -15.25 0.93
C ILE A 396 20.99 -15.23 0.81
N GLY A 397 20.49 -14.46 -0.15
CA GLY A 397 19.07 -14.31 -0.35
C GLY A 397 18.67 -14.04 -1.79
N GLN A 398 17.40 -14.23 -2.07
CA GLN A 398 16.76 -13.80 -3.31
C GLN A 398 15.61 -12.84 -3.00
N TYR A 399 15.47 -11.84 -3.83
CA TYR A 399 14.32 -10.96 -3.83
C TYR A 399 13.47 -11.21 -5.08
N MET A 400 12.22 -11.54 -4.86
CA MET A 400 11.26 -11.91 -5.90
C MET A 400 10.22 -10.82 -6.15
N GLY A 401 10.38 -9.66 -5.48
CA GLY A 401 9.36 -8.63 -5.38
C GLY A 401 8.24 -9.05 -4.41
N GLU A 402 7.62 -8.06 -3.80
CA GLU A 402 6.47 -8.32 -2.95
C GLU A 402 5.24 -8.62 -3.82
N GLU A 403 4.47 -9.65 -3.47
CA GLU A 403 3.15 -9.80 -4.04
C GLU A 403 2.32 -8.60 -3.60
N LEU A 404 1.73 -7.91 -4.57
CA LEU A 404 0.79 -6.85 -4.27
C LEU A 404 -0.39 -7.48 -3.53
N LYS A 405 -0.49 -7.25 -2.24
CA LYS A 405 -1.59 -7.77 -1.40
C LYS A 405 -2.97 -7.28 -1.86
N ASN A 406 -3.01 -6.23 -2.67
CA ASN A 406 -4.22 -5.62 -3.18
C ASN A 406 -4.05 -5.32 -4.68
N VAL A 407 -3.96 -6.39 -5.49
CA VAL A 407 -3.83 -6.25 -6.95
C VAL A 407 -5.12 -5.68 -7.51
N ARG A 408 -5.02 -4.60 -8.29
CA ARG A 408 -6.14 -4.02 -9.02
C ARG A 408 -6.82 -5.10 -9.88
N LYS A 409 -8.12 -5.22 -9.71
CA LYS A 409 -9.00 -6.01 -10.56
C LYS A 409 -9.76 -5.07 -11.48
N ASP A 410 -10.04 -5.51 -12.70
CA ASP A 410 -10.81 -4.73 -13.67
C ASP A 410 -12.18 -5.41 -13.91
N ILE A 411 -13.24 -4.61 -13.95
CA ILE A 411 -14.56 -5.06 -14.37
C ILE A 411 -14.55 -5.19 -15.90
N THR A 412 -14.84 -6.36 -16.40
CA THR A 412 -14.92 -6.60 -17.85
C THR A 412 -16.31 -6.27 -18.37
N LEU A 413 -16.42 -5.31 -19.28
CA LEU A 413 -17.66 -4.89 -19.91
C LEU A 413 -17.82 -5.49 -21.32
N THR A 414 -19.05 -5.89 -21.66
CA THR A 414 -19.46 -6.15 -23.05
C THR A 414 -19.51 -4.86 -23.87
N GLU A 415 -19.61 -4.95 -25.17
CA GLU A 415 -19.73 -3.76 -26.05
C GLU A 415 -21.04 -2.98 -25.83
N GLU A 416 -22.12 -3.65 -25.44
CA GLU A 416 -23.37 -3.03 -25.06
C GLU A 416 -23.25 -2.28 -23.71
N GLU A 417 -22.61 -2.91 -22.72
CA GLU A 417 -22.37 -2.29 -21.42
C GLU A 417 -21.44 -1.07 -21.54
N LYS A 418 -20.40 -1.11 -22.40
CA LYS A 418 -19.57 0.07 -22.69
C LYS A 418 -20.36 1.23 -23.25
N LYS A 419 -21.25 0.96 -24.23
CA LYS A 419 -22.13 1.99 -24.79
C LYS A 419 -23.11 2.53 -23.76
N PHE A 420 -23.64 1.66 -22.87
CA PHE A 420 -24.47 2.12 -21.77
C PHE A 420 -23.71 3.04 -20.83
N VAL A 421 -22.48 2.70 -20.43
CA VAL A 421 -21.63 3.55 -19.59
C VAL A 421 -21.36 4.90 -20.28
N GLU A 422 -21.05 4.92 -21.57
CA GLU A 422 -20.89 6.18 -22.34
C GLU A 422 -22.17 7.02 -22.27
N GLY A 423 -23.34 6.43 -22.52
CA GLY A 423 -24.63 7.12 -22.45
C GLY A 423 -25.00 7.59 -21.04
N ASN A 424 -24.67 6.81 -20.02
CA ASN A 424 -24.91 7.16 -18.63
C ASN A 424 -23.92 8.23 -18.12
N ASN A 425 -22.70 8.26 -18.60
CA ASN A 425 -21.77 9.35 -18.36
C ASN A 425 -22.23 10.65 -19.08
N ASP A 426 -22.83 10.58 -20.28
CA ASP A 426 -23.49 11.74 -20.90
C ASP A 426 -24.63 12.30 -20.03
N PHE A 427 -25.42 11.41 -19.43
CA PHE A 427 -26.42 11.81 -18.45
C PHE A 427 -25.75 12.51 -17.25
N ALA A 428 -24.63 11.97 -16.74
CA ALA A 428 -23.88 12.58 -15.63
C ALA A 428 -23.45 14.02 -15.93
N PHE A 429 -22.88 14.28 -17.12
CA PHE A 429 -22.49 15.64 -17.54
C PHE A 429 -23.68 16.58 -17.71
N ARG A 430 -24.78 16.11 -18.32
CA ARG A 430 -26.01 16.90 -18.47
C ARG A 430 -26.62 17.24 -17.12
N LEU A 431 -26.70 16.26 -16.21
CA LEU A 431 -27.18 16.43 -14.84
C LEU A 431 -26.32 17.45 -14.09
N PHE A 432 -25.02 17.27 -14.08
CA PHE A 432 -24.10 18.14 -13.34
C PHE A 432 -24.14 19.58 -13.88
N SER A 433 -24.22 19.77 -15.19
CA SER A 433 -24.34 21.07 -15.82
C SER A 433 -25.60 21.83 -15.42
N LYS A 434 -26.71 21.11 -15.14
CA LYS A 434 -27.98 21.68 -14.66
C LYS A 434 -28.00 21.87 -13.13
N ALA A 435 -27.41 20.95 -12.41
CA ALA A 435 -27.46 20.86 -10.96
C ALA A 435 -26.50 21.82 -10.24
N ARG A 436 -25.32 22.07 -10.85
CA ARG A 436 -24.30 22.94 -10.26
C ARG A 436 -24.85 24.39 -10.15
N GLY A 437 -24.74 24.98 -8.99
CA GLY A 437 -25.04 26.37 -8.72
C GLY A 437 -23.80 27.25 -8.65
N ASP A 438 -23.95 28.35 -7.88
CA ASP A 438 -22.87 29.32 -7.61
C ASP A 438 -22.10 29.00 -6.30
N GLU A 439 -22.28 27.79 -5.77
CA GLU A 439 -21.63 27.30 -4.55
C GLU A 439 -20.91 25.96 -4.83
N SER A 440 -19.98 25.58 -3.96
CA SER A 440 -19.37 24.25 -3.99
C SER A 440 -20.47 23.20 -3.86
N SER A 441 -20.44 22.17 -4.72
CA SER A 441 -21.50 21.17 -4.78
C SER A 441 -20.97 19.82 -5.24
N ILE A 442 -21.71 18.77 -4.88
CA ILE A 442 -21.44 17.38 -5.29
C ILE A 442 -22.75 16.69 -5.64
N VAL A 443 -22.72 15.86 -6.68
CA VAL A 443 -23.83 14.98 -7.08
C VAL A 443 -23.29 13.58 -7.35
N SER A 444 -24.14 12.57 -7.16
CA SER A 444 -23.88 11.20 -7.58
C SER A 444 -24.82 10.80 -8.72
N PRO A 445 -24.40 10.90 -9.98
CA PRO A 445 -25.20 10.44 -11.11
C PRO A 445 -25.52 8.96 -11.02
N LEU A 446 -24.58 8.16 -10.53
CA LEU A 446 -24.75 6.71 -10.37
C LEU A 446 -25.89 6.37 -9.38
N SER A 447 -25.98 7.08 -8.24
CA SER A 447 -27.08 6.91 -7.29
C SER A 447 -28.45 7.16 -7.93
N ILE A 448 -28.54 8.20 -8.77
CA ILE A 448 -29.77 8.50 -9.53
C ILE A 448 -30.05 7.40 -10.55
N THR A 449 -29.02 6.87 -11.20
CA THR A 449 -29.14 5.74 -12.14
C THR A 449 -29.69 4.49 -11.45
N TYR A 450 -29.26 4.17 -10.24
CA TYR A 450 -29.81 3.06 -9.45
C TYR A 450 -31.29 3.29 -9.08
N ALA A 451 -31.62 4.46 -8.55
CA ALA A 451 -33.00 4.78 -8.15
C ALA A 451 -33.98 4.76 -9.34
N LEU A 452 -33.62 5.41 -10.44
CA LEU A 452 -34.42 5.45 -11.65
C LEU A 452 -34.44 4.11 -12.42
N GLY A 453 -33.31 3.39 -12.45
CA GLY A 453 -33.23 2.06 -13.05
C GLY A 453 -34.14 1.07 -12.34
N MET A 454 -34.18 1.11 -11.00
CA MET A 454 -35.11 0.32 -10.20
C MET A 454 -36.57 0.72 -10.52
N MET A 455 -36.86 2.01 -10.51
CA MET A 455 -38.21 2.56 -10.82
C MET A 455 -38.65 2.25 -12.26
N ASN A 456 -37.74 2.21 -13.23
CA ASN A 456 -37.94 1.90 -14.64
C ASN A 456 -38.55 0.49 -14.85
N ASN A 457 -38.29 -0.45 -13.94
CA ASN A 457 -38.92 -1.78 -13.98
C ASN A 457 -40.42 -1.77 -13.65
N GLY A 458 -40.90 -0.70 -13.01
CA GLY A 458 -42.32 -0.46 -12.74
C GLY A 458 -43.01 0.41 -13.80
N ALA A 459 -42.22 1.03 -14.70
CA ALA A 459 -42.70 1.96 -15.70
C ALA A 459 -43.14 1.26 -16.99
N ALA A 460 -43.98 1.92 -17.76
CA ALA A 460 -44.46 1.48 -19.08
C ALA A 460 -44.57 2.68 -20.05
N GLY A 461 -44.79 2.38 -21.33
CA GLY A 461 -45.08 3.37 -22.36
C GLY A 461 -44.06 4.51 -22.46
N GLN A 462 -44.58 5.75 -22.53
CA GLN A 462 -43.77 6.96 -22.65
C GLN A 462 -42.89 7.20 -21.41
N THR A 463 -43.39 6.90 -20.22
CA THR A 463 -42.64 7.05 -18.97
C THR A 463 -41.37 6.21 -18.96
N GLN A 464 -41.45 4.93 -19.36
CA GLN A 464 -40.32 4.03 -19.48
C GLN A 464 -39.34 4.49 -20.57
N GLN A 465 -39.88 4.95 -21.70
CA GLN A 465 -39.06 5.45 -22.81
C GLN A 465 -38.23 6.66 -22.38
N GLU A 466 -38.82 7.65 -21.72
CA GLU A 466 -38.15 8.85 -21.22
C GLU A 466 -37.06 8.51 -20.21
N ILE A 467 -37.30 7.58 -19.26
CA ILE A 467 -36.30 7.11 -18.32
C ILE A 467 -35.12 6.48 -19.05
N ASN A 468 -35.36 5.60 -20.02
CA ASN A 468 -34.36 4.97 -20.84
C ASN A 468 -33.50 6.00 -21.64
N GLU A 469 -34.15 7.02 -22.21
CA GLU A 469 -33.49 8.10 -22.97
C GLU A 469 -32.58 8.93 -22.07
N VAL A 470 -33.10 9.31 -20.88
CA VAL A 470 -32.32 10.12 -19.92
C VAL A 470 -31.12 9.38 -19.40
N LEU A 471 -31.24 8.10 -19.05
CA LEU A 471 -30.13 7.25 -18.54
C LEU A 471 -29.20 6.71 -19.64
N GLY A 472 -29.49 6.96 -20.92
CA GLY A 472 -28.63 6.59 -22.04
C GLY A 472 -28.66 5.11 -22.43
N SER A 473 -29.76 4.40 -22.12
CA SER A 473 -29.91 2.96 -22.40
C SER A 473 -30.62 2.64 -23.71
N VAL A 474 -31.14 3.62 -24.43
CA VAL A 474 -31.80 3.43 -25.72
C VAL A 474 -30.85 2.90 -26.79
N GLY A 475 -31.23 1.83 -27.44
CA GLY A 475 -30.43 1.17 -28.50
C GLY A 475 -29.34 0.23 -27.97
N VAL A 476 -29.26 0.05 -26.64
CA VAL A 476 -28.28 -0.88 -26.00
C VAL A 476 -28.93 -1.85 -25.00
N GLY A 477 -30.25 -2.09 -25.12
CA GLY A 477 -31.00 -3.04 -24.29
C GLY A 477 -32.00 -2.38 -23.33
N SER A 478 -32.12 -1.04 -23.31
CA SER A 478 -33.08 -0.28 -22.48
C SER A 478 -33.03 -0.65 -20.98
N ALA A 479 -34.15 -1.03 -20.38
CA ALA A 479 -34.23 -1.37 -18.95
C ALA A 479 -33.33 -2.55 -18.57
N ASP A 480 -33.17 -3.55 -19.44
CA ASP A 480 -32.32 -4.73 -19.12
C ASP A 480 -30.83 -4.37 -19.12
N ALA A 481 -30.39 -3.43 -19.97
CA ALA A 481 -29.02 -2.94 -19.93
C ALA A 481 -28.71 -2.23 -18.61
N ILE A 482 -29.65 -1.40 -18.12
CA ILE A 482 -29.52 -0.73 -16.81
C ILE A 482 -29.45 -1.77 -15.70
N ASN A 483 -30.38 -2.74 -15.69
CA ASN A 483 -30.47 -3.79 -14.67
C ASN A 483 -29.17 -4.61 -14.59
N ASN A 484 -28.71 -5.13 -15.72
CA ASN A 484 -27.51 -5.98 -15.79
C ASN A 484 -26.26 -5.21 -15.34
N PHE A 485 -26.09 -3.98 -15.78
CA PHE A 485 -24.97 -3.15 -15.38
C PHE A 485 -25.00 -2.82 -13.88
N CYS A 486 -26.17 -2.40 -13.35
CA CYS A 486 -26.33 -2.13 -11.92
C CYS A 486 -26.01 -3.38 -11.07
N ARG A 487 -26.49 -4.57 -11.48
CA ARG A 487 -26.18 -5.82 -10.77
C ARG A 487 -24.71 -6.15 -10.81
N LYS A 488 -24.07 -6.01 -11.97
CA LYS A 488 -22.62 -6.23 -12.13
C LYS A 488 -21.83 -5.32 -11.19
N LEU A 489 -22.10 -4.02 -11.22
CA LEU A 489 -21.37 -3.04 -10.40
C LEU A 489 -21.61 -3.27 -8.91
N LEU A 490 -22.85 -3.55 -8.49
CA LEU A 490 -23.19 -3.89 -7.10
C LEU A 490 -22.37 -5.09 -6.58
N THR A 491 -22.12 -6.08 -7.45
CA THR A 491 -21.41 -7.29 -7.07
C THR A 491 -19.89 -7.13 -7.12
N GLU A 492 -19.37 -6.44 -8.13
CA GLU A 492 -17.93 -6.41 -8.41
C GLU A 492 -17.22 -5.20 -7.78
N ALA A 493 -17.86 -4.01 -7.73
CA ALA A 493 -17.22 -2.81 -7.19
C ALA A 493 -16.63 -2.97 -5.78
N PRO A 494 -17.31 -3.58 -4.79
CA PRO A 494 -16.74 -3.74 -3.45
C PRO A 494 -15.49 -4.65 -3.38
N THR A 495 -15.21 -5.42 -4.45
CA THR A 495 -14.11 -6.40 -4.49
C THR A 495 -12.86 -5.93 -5.21
N LEU A 496 -12.90 -4.73 -5.81
CA LEU A 496 -11.83 -4.24 -6.67
C LEU A 496 -10.60 -3.77 -5.89
N ASP A 497 -10.81 -3.27 -4.68
CA ASP A 497 -9.77 -2.71 -3.82
C ASP A 497 -10.10 -2.96 -2.34
N GLU A 498 -9.18 -3.62 -1.63
CA GLU A 498 -9.36 -3.92 -0.19
C GLU A 498 -9.25 -2.67 0.70
N THR A 499 -8.63 -1.59 0.20
CA THR A 499 -8.41 -0.35 0.93
C THR A 499 -9.42 0.75 0.60
N THR A 500 -10.24 0.54 -0.45
CA THR A 500 -11.28 1.47 -0.87
C THR A 500 -12.65 0.82 -0.69
N LYS A 501 -13.52 1.46 0.07
CA LYS A 501 -14.91 1.05 0.23
C LYS A 501 -15.76 1.77 -0.81
N ALA A 502 -16.37 1.03 -1.71
CA ALA A 502 -17.37 1.51 -2.67
C ALA A 502 -18.63 0.65 -2.46
N GLU A 503 -19.45 1.06 -1.51
CA GLU A 503 -20.63 0.32 -1.07
C GLU A 503 -21.88 0.94 -1.67
N ILE A 504 -22.75 0.11 -2.24
CA ILE A 504 -24.01 0.53 -2.89
C ILE A 504 -25.13 -0.25 -2.22
N ALA A 505 -26.12 0.45 -1.69
CA ALA A 505 -27.27 -0.15 -1.02
C ALA A 505 -28.58 0.43 -1.57
N ASN A 506 -29.60 -0.41 -1.65
CA ASN A 506 -30.92 -0.03 -2.12
C ASN A 506 -31.99 -0.56 -1.18
N THR A 507 -33.08 0.19 -1.01
CA THR A 507 -34.25 -0.28 -0.29
C THR A 507 -35.53 0.36 -0.83
N ILE A 508 -36.65 -0.27 -0.54
CA ILE A 508 -37.98 0.17 -0.90
C ILE A 508 -38.89 0.05 0.32
N TYR A 509 -39.48 1.17 0.73
CA TYR A 509 -40.54 1.19 1.76
C TYR A 509 -41.91 1.41 1.10
N VAL A 510 -42.87 0.55 1.42
CA VAL A 510 -44.22 0.57 0.84
C VAL A 510 -45.24 0.93 1.91
N ASN A 511 -46.14 1.88 1.64
CA ASN A 511 -47.15 2.35 2.58
C ASN A 511 -48.31 1.36 2.73
N SER A 512 -48.18 0.45 3.70
CA SER A 512 -49.24 -0.50 4.02
C SER A 512 -50.46 0.15 4.68
N GLY A 513 -50.32 1.29 5.36
CA GLY A 513 -51.41 2.05 5.98
C GLY A 513 -52.46 2.52 4.96
N LYS A 514 -52.08 2.67 3.70
CA LYS A 514 -52.95 2.97 2.56
C LYS A 514 -53.31 1.76 1.70
N GLY A 515 -52.80 0.58 2.02
CA GLY A 515 -53.07 -0.63 1.24
C GLY A 515 -52.38 -0.61 -0.13
N TYR A 516 -51.21 0.02 -0.25
CA TYR A 516 -50.35 -0.15 -1.43
C TYR A 516 -49.63 -1.50 -1.39
N GLU A 517 -49.61 -2.17 -2.53
CA GLU A 517 -48.92 -3.43 -2.71
C GLU A 517 -48.15 -3.39 -4.02
N LEU A 518 -46.89 -3.87 -4.02
CA LEU A 518 -46.06 -3.96 -5.22
C LEU A 518 -46.47 -5.17 -6.06
N GLN A 519 -46.28 -5.07 -7.36
CA GLN A 519 -46.40 -6.24 -8.23
C GLN A 519 -45.22 -7.19 -8.05
N GLN A 520 -45.49 -8.49 -8.09
CA GLN A 520 -44.46 -9.51 -7.92
C GLN A 520 -43.31 -9.36 -8.93
N GLY A 521 -43.62 -9.13 -10.21
CA GLY A 521 -42.60 -8.94 -11.24
C GLY A 521 -41.69 -7.72 -11.03
N PHE A 522 -42.18 -6.68 -10.38
CA PHE A 522 -41.35 -5.54 -9.97
C PHE A 522 -40.48 -5.90 -8.78
N THR A 523 -41.04 -6.55 -7.77
CA THR A 523 -40.30 -7.02 -6.58
C THR A 523 -39.20 -7.99 -6.95
N ASP A 524 -39.47 -8.95 -7.84
CA ASP A 524 -38.47 -9.93 -8.31
C ASP A 524 -37.26 -9.20 -8.94
N LYS A 525 -37.51 -8.23 -9.84
CA LYS A 525 -36.43 -7.45 -10.46
C LYS A 525 -35.69 -6.53 -9.49
N ALA A 526 -36.40 -5.92 -8.53
CA ALA A 526 -35.78 -5.11 -7.50
C ALA A 526 -34.81 -5.94 -6.64
N ASN A 527 -35.21 -7.16 -6.28
CA ASN A 527 -34.33 -8.09 -5.56
C ASN A 527 -33.16 -8.59 -6.43
N GLU A 528 -33.47 -9.02 -7.67
CA GLU A 528 -32.48 -9.67 -8.54
C GLU A 528 -31.37 -8.70 -8.95
N PHE A 529 -31.69 -7.49 -9.37
CA PHE A 529 -30.74 -6.57 -9.99
C PHE A 529 -30.21 -5.47 -9.05
N TYR A 530 -30.95 -5.16 -7.96
CA TYR A 530 -30.62 -4.04 -7.08
C TYR A 530 -30.41 -4.45 -5.62
N ASP A 531 -30.60 -5.72 -5.30
CA ASP A 531 -30.59 -6.24 -3.92
C ASP A 531 -31.53 -5.46 -2.98
N ALA A 532 -32.64 -4.98 -3.55
CA ALA A 532 -33.63 -4.14 -2.84
C ALA A 532 -34.83 -4.99 -2.42
N GLN A 533 -34.91 -5.29 -1.11
CA GLN A 533 -36.05 -6.00 -0.54
C GLN A 533 -37.11 -5.00 -0.07
N PRO A 534 -38.33 -5.01 -0.67
CA PRO A 534 -39.39 -4.15 -0.23
C PRO A 534 -39.86 -4.44 1.19
N GLU A 535 -40.01 -3.40 2.00
CA GLU A 535 -40.53 -3.49 3.36
C GLU A 535 -41.86 -2.73 3.46
N ALA A 536 -42.93 -3.42 3.86
CA ALA A 536 -44.22 -2.82 4.10
C ALA A 536 -44.28 -2.15 5.49
N ARG A 537 -44.55 -0.83 5.51
CA ARG A 537 -44.66 -0.04 6.74
C ARG A 537 -45.90 0.85 6.71
N ASP A 538 -46.49 1.10 7.88
CA ASP A 538 -47.53 2.12 8.03
C ASP A 538 -46.87 3.52 8.15
N PHE A 539 -46.96 4.35 7.12
CA PHE A 539 -46.35 5.69 7.13
C PHE A 539 -47.02 6.66 8.13
N TYR A 540 -48.17 6.30 8.68
CA TYR A 540 -48.85 7.07 9.74
C TYR A 540 -48.43 6.68 11.17
N ASP A 541 -47.53 5.76 11.34
CA ASP A 541 -47.08 5.25 12.66
C ASP A 541 -46.25 6.24 13.50
N GLY A 542 -45.82 7.35 12.91
CA GLY A 542 -44.98 8.38 13.54
C GLY A 542 -43.52 8.00 13.71
N VAL A 543 -43.10 6.78 13.33
CA VAL A 543 -41.71 6.28 13.49
C VAL A 543 -41.05 5.85 12.19
N THR A 544 -41.78 5.60 11.11
CA THR A 544 -41.23 5.13 9.83
C THR A 544 -40.23 6.11 9.23
N TRP A 545 -40.38 7.41 9.39
CA TRP A 545 -39.42 8.41 8.93
C TRP A 545 -38.06 8.31 9.66
N GLU A 546 -38.06 7.92 10.94
CA GLU A 546 -36.84 7.67 11.69
C GLU A 546 -36.14 6.38 11.21
N VAL A 547 -36.91 5.33 10.90
CA VAL A 547 -36.38 4.10 10.32
C VAL A 547 -35.67 4.35 8.99
N ILE A 548 -36.26 5.18 8.12
CA ILE A 548 -35.65 5.57 6.84
C ILE A 548 -34.39 6.39 7.07
N ASN A 549 -34.38 7.32 8.03
CA ASN A 549 -33.22 8.08 8.39
C ASN A 549 -32.10 7.16 8.93
N GLN A 550 -32.47 6.21 9.80
CA GLN A 550 -31.50 5.24 10.34
C GLN A 550 -30.89 4.39 9.23
N TRP A 551 -31.71 3.90 8.28
CA TRP A 551 -31.21 3.16 7.14
C TRP A 551 -30.17 3.97 6.33
N ALA A 552 -30.43 5.23 6.04
CA ALA A 552 -29.51 6.09 5.31
C ALA A 552 -28.22 6.34 6.11
N ASN A 553 -28.36 6.60 7.42
CA ASN A 553 -27.21 6.75 8.32
C ASN A 553 -26.32 5.52 8.32
N ASP A 554 -26.90 4.34 8.42
CA ASP A 554 -26.15 3.08 8.51
C ASP A 554 -25.44 2.76 7.19
N HIS A 555 -26.10 2.95 6.04
CA HIS A 555 -25.53 2.65 4.71
C HIS A 555 -24.65 3.77 4.14
N THR A 556 -24.54 4.90 4.84
CA THR A 556 -23.57 5.96 4.54
C THR A 556 -22.55 6.15 5.68
N HIS A 557 -22.49 5.22 6.62
CA HIS A 557 -21.58 5.26 7.78
C HIS A 557 -21.61 6.61 8.52
N GLY A 558 -22.80 7.20 8.66
CA GLY A 558 -23.00 8.48 9.34
C GLY A 558 -22.83 9.74 8.46
N MET A 559 -22.39 9.60 7.20
CA MET A 559 -22.21 10.76 6.31
C MET A 559 -23.54 11.43 5.96
N ILE A 560 -24.64 10.66 5.88
CA ILE A 560 -26.00 11.19 5.70
C ILE A 560 -26.88 10.73 6.86
N PRO A 561 -26.81 11.41 8.02
CA PRO A 561 -27.51 10.97 9.21
C PRO A 561 -29.04 11.14 9.13
N LYS A 562 -29.53 12.01 8.21
CA LYS A 562 -30.95 12.26 8.04
C LYS A 562 -31.31 12.57 6.58
N VAL A 563 -32.15 11.73 5.99
CA VAL A 563 -32.82 12.00 4.72
C VAL A 563 -33.95 13.02 4.94
N PHE A 564 -34.78 12.79 5.95
CA PHE A 564 -35.84 13.67 6.41
C PHE A 564 -35.41 14.40 7.69
N PRO A 565 -35.13 15.72 7.64
CA PRO A 565 -34.67 16.47 8.81
C PRO A 565 -35.66 16.52 9.96
N THR A 566 -36.96 16.56 9.65
CA THR A 566 -38.08 16.59 10.60
C THR A 566 -39.23 15.69 10.12
N GLU A 567 -40.14 15.31 11.05
CA GLU A 567 -41.33 14.51 10.71
C GLU A 567 -42.19 15.20 9.65
N GLU A 568 -42.32 16.52 9.69
CA GLU A 568 -43.11 17.28 8.69
C GLU A 568 -42.51 17.23 7.28
N SER A 569 -41.23 16.89 7.15
CA SER A 569 -40.56 16.68 5.84
C SER A 569 -40.87 15.32 5.23
N PHE A 570 -41.45 14.39 6.00
CA PHE A 570 -41.84 13.07 5.55
C PHE A 570 -43.30 13.08 5.08
N ASN A 571 -43.55 12.69 3.82
CA ASN A 571 -44.88 12.62 3.28
C ASN A 571 -45.54 11.28 3.63
N VAL A 572 -46.39 11.29 4.65
CA VAL A 572 -47.17 10.11 5.10
C VAL A 572 -48.15 9.60 4.03
N ASP A 573 -48.50 10.42 3.05
CA ASP A 573 -49.42 10.10 1.97
C ASP A 573 -48.73 9.44 0.76
N ALA A 574 -47.41 9.41 0.73
CA ALA A 574 -46.67 8.74 -0.34
C ALA A 574 -47.03 7.26 -0.43
N ALA A 575 -47.03 6.71 -1.64
CA ALA A 575 -47.25 5.28 -1.89
C ALA A 575 -46.02 4.42 -1.50
N SER A 576 -44.85 4.95 -1.76
CA SER A 576 -43.59 4.25 -1.52
C SER A 576 -42.41 5.24 -1.47
N TYR A 577 -41.36 4.86 -0.80
CA TYR A 577 -40.04 5.49 -0.91
C TYR A 577 -39.04 4.49 -1.43
N LEU A 578 -38.34 4.84 -2.52
CA LEU A 578 -37.20 4.09 -3.05
C LEU A 578 -35.94 4.87 -2.72
N LEU A 579 -35.00 4.21 -2.09
CA LEU A 579 -33.75 4.82 -1.68
C LEU A 579 -32.57 4.07 -2.28
N ASN A 580 -31.57 4.83 -2.69
CA ASN A 580 -30.24 4.35 -2.96
C ASN A 580 -29.26 5.13 -2.09
N ALA A 581 -28.29 4.43 -1.52
CA ALA A 581 -27.13 5.00 -0.83
C ALA A 581 -25.86 4.53 -1.52
N ILE A 582 -24.96 5.45 -1.84
CA ILE A 582 -23.60 5.14 -2.28
C ILE A 582 -22.64 5.75 -1.26
N TYR A 583 -21.88 4.87 -0.61
CA TYR A 583 -20.78 5.24 0.27
C TYR A 583 -19.46 5.00 -0.44
N PHE A 584 -18.61 6.00 -0.46
CA PHE A 584 -17.27 5.91 -1.02
C PHE A 584 -16.24 6.41 0.00
N LYS A 585 -15.28 5.55 0.33
CA LYS A 585 -14.15 5.88 1.18
C LYS A 585 -12.89 5.27 0.59
N GLY A 586 -11.98 6.11 0.10
CA GLY A 586 -10.73 5.68 -0.53
C GLY A 586 -9.55 6.46 0.02
N ALA A 587 -8.51 5.75 0.49
CA ALA A 587 -7.24 6.37 0.79
C ALA A 587 -6.49 6.69 -0.51
N TRP A 588 -5.77 7.83 -0.58
CA TRP A 588 -4.91 8.12 -1.71
C TRP A 588 -3.86 7.02 -1.91
N ALA A 589 -3.59 6.64 -3.15
CA ALA A 589 -2.45 5.78 -3.46
C ALA A 589 -1.13 6.47 -3.08
N ASN A 590 -1.03 7.78 -3.34
CA ASN A 590 0.04 8.66 -2.90
C ASN A 590 -0.57 9.68 -1.93
N LYS A 591 -0.35 9.49 -0.62
CA LYS A 591 -0.93 10.34 0.43
C LYS A 591 -0.20 11.67 0.52
N PHE A 592 -0.93 12.73 0.87
CA PHE A 592 -0.30 13.99 1.22
C PHE A 592 0.26 13.94 2.65
N ASP A 593 1.38 14.61 2.86
CA ASP A 593 1.89 14.82 4.21
C ASP A 593 1.17 16.01 4.88
N LYS A 594 0.55 15.76 6.03
CA LYS A 594 -0.12 16.79 6.84
C LYS A 594 0.82 17.95 7.22
N ALA A 595 2.13 17.67 7.36
CA ALA A 595 3.13 18.68 7.65
C ALA A 595 3.34 19.67 6.48
N ASN A 596 2.97 19.30 5.25
CA ASN A 596 3.10 20.13 4.06
C ASN A 596 1.81 20.91 3.72
N THR A 597 0.71 20.70 4.47
CA THR A 597 -0.51 21.50 4.32
C THR A 597 -0.32 22.89 4.91
N ARG A 598 -0.61 23.92 4.12
CA ARG A 598 -0.48 25.34 4.50
C ARG A 598 -1.73 26.11 4.12
N ASP A 599 -2.04 27.12 4.90
CA ASP A 599 -3.11 28.06 4.55
C ASP A 599 -2.66 28.95 3.38
N GLU A 600 -3.29 28.82 2.22
CA GLU A 600 -2.99 29.61 1.02
C GLU A 600 -4.27 30.28 0.48
N ALA A 601 -4.08 31.37 -0.26
CA ALA A 601 -5.21 32.10 -0.86
C ALA A 601 -5.83 31.28 -2.02
N PHE A 602 -7.17 31.16 -2.01
CA PHE A 602 -7.95 30.56 -3.08
C PHE A 602 -8.69 31.63 -3.87
N ASN A 603 -8.57 31.59 -5.20
CA ASN A 603 -9.21 32.54 -6.14
C ASN A 603 -8.96 34.04 -5.80
N GLY A 604 -7.83 34.33 -5.18
CA GLY A 604 -7.49 35.70 -4.74
C GLY A 604 -8.32 36.27 -3.60
N GLY A 605 -9.08 35.41 -2.89
CA GLY A 605 -9.96 35.76 -1.78
C GLY A 605 -9.65 35.00 -0.51
N ASP A 606 -10.49 34.00 -0.19
CA ASP A 606 -10.43 33.27 1.06
C ASP A 606 -9.17 32.42 1.19
N THR A 607 -8.77 32.17 2.43
CA THR A 607 -7.64 31.31 2.75
C THR A 607 -8.16 29.89 3.03
N VAL A 608 -7.59 28.89 2.36
CA VAL A 608 -7.96 27.47 2.50
C VAL A 608 -6.75 26.64 2.88
N PRO A 609 -6.92 25.53 3.63
CA PRO A 609 -5.85 24.58 3.88
C PRO A 609 -5.48 23.85 2.59
N MET A 610 -4.33 24.24 2.02
CA MET A 610 -3.80 23.71 0.75
C MET A 610 -2.82 22.59 1.05
N MET A 611 -3.16 21.37 0.68
CA MET A 611 -2.30 20.18 0.70
C MET A 611 -1.31 20.27 -0.44
N SER A 612 -0.08 19.78 -0.23
CA SER A 612 0.92 19.74 -1.31
C SER A 612 1.75 18.46 -1.29
N GLN A 613 2.10 17.98 -2.49
CA GLN A 613 3.04 16.88 -2.70
C GLN A 613 3.67 16.98 -4.10
N THR A 614 4.78 16.29 -4.30
CA THR A 614 5.44 16.17 -5.60
C THR A 614 5.62 14.70 -5.90
N GLU A 615 4.84 14.18 -6.85
CA GLU A 615 4.81 12.77 -7.22
C GLU A 615 4.52 12.59 -8.72
N ASP A 616 4.71 11.38 -9.23
CA ASP A 616 4.33 11.03 -10.59
C ASP A 616 2.82 10.81 -10.70
N PHE A 617 2.17 11.61 -11.57
CA PHE A 617 0.74 11.50 -11.85
C PHE A 617 0.46 11.47 -13.35
N GLU A 618 -0.64 10.84 -13.74
CA GLU A 618 -1.22 11.03 -15.06
C GLU A 618 -1.72 12.47 -15.16
N TYR A 619 -1.14 13.22 -16.10
CA TYR A 619 -1.41 14.64 -16.32
C TYR A 619 -1.61 14.95 -17.80
N THR A 620 -2.48 15.88 -18.09
CA THR A 620 -2.67 16.47 -19.42
C THR A 620 -3.07 17.93 -19.31
N GLU A 621 -2.79 18.69 -20.35
CA GLU A 621 -3.22 20.09 -20.44
C GLU A 621 -3.55 20.49 -21.88
N ASN A 622 -4.41 21.50 -22.02
CA ASN A 622 -4.76 22.13 -23.26
C ASN A 622 -5.08 23.62 -23.05
N ASP A 623 -5.64 24.28 -24.07
CA ASP A 623 -5.98 25.71 -24.00
C ASP A 623 -7.15 26.04 -23.04
N LEU A 624 -7.90 25.03 -22.58
CA LEU A 624 -9.06 25.21 -21.70
C LEU A 624 -8.76 24.85 -20.24
N TYR A 625 -7.99 23.78 -19.98
CA TYR A 625 -7.77 23.26 -18.64
C TYR A 625 -6.42 22.55 -18.49
N GLN A 626 -6.03 22.34 -17.25
CA GLN A 626 -5.11 21.30 -16.80
C GLN A 626 -5.94 20.21 -16.15
N ALA A 627 -5.54 18.94 -16.31
CA ALA A 627 -6.19 17.82 -15.63
C ALA A 627 -5.17 16.85 -15.06
N ILE A 628 -5.47 16.32 -13.86
CA ILE A 628 -4.66 15.36 -13.13
C ILE A 628 -5.52 14.21 -12.64
N CYS A 629 -4.97 13.00 -12.66
CA CYS A 629 -5.60 11.81 -12.11
C CYS A 629 -4.95 11.43 -10.78
N LEU A 630 -5.74 11.36 -9.73
CA LEU A 630 -5.34 11.00 -8.37
C LEU A 630 -5.94 9.61 -8.04
N PRO A 631 -5.14 8.53 -8.07
CA PRO A 631 -5.62 7.19 -7.79
C PRO A 631 -5.89 6.98 -6.30
N TYR A 632 -6.93 6.18 -5.98
CA TYR A 632 -7.18 5.65 -4.65
C TYR A 632 -6.63 4.22 -4.53
N GLY A 633 -6.09 3.87 -3.36
CA GLY A 633 -5.67 2.52 -3.00
C GLY A 633 -4.80 1.85 -4.06
N ASN A 634 -5.31 0.76 -4.64
CA ASN A 634 -4.64 0.02 -5.73
C ASN A 634 -4.86 0.62 -7.13
N GLY A 635 -5.51 1.77 -7.24
CA GLY A 635 -5.81 2.45 -8.50
C GLY A 635 -7.05 1.91 -9.26
N ALA A 636 -7.88 1.06 -8.64
CA ALA A 636 -9.18 0.67 -9.22
C ALA A 636 -10.15 1.85 -9.27
N TYR A 637 -10.03 2.77 -8.34
CA TYR A 637 -10.79 4.02 -8.28
C TYR A 637 -9.86 5.22 -8.40
N GLN A 638 -10.39 6.32 -8.91
CA GLN A 638 -9.62 7.55 -9.09
C GLN A 638 -10.48 8.81 -8.96
N MET A 639 -9.84 9.91 -8.55
CA MET A 639 -10.37 11.26 -8.71
C MET A 639 -9.65 11.93 -9.87
N THR A 640 -10.38 12.43 -10.84
CA THR A 640 -9.84 13.29 -11.90
C THR A 640 -10.22 14.72 -11.61
N VAL A 641 -9.23 15.60 -11.45
CA VAL A 641 -9.44 17.02 -11.18
C VAL A 641 -9.19 17.82 -12.45
N PHE A 642 -10.16 18.64 -12.83
CA PHE A 642 -10.09 19.54 -13.99
C PHE A 642 -10.02 20.98 -13.53
N LEU A 643 -8.88 21.61 -13.76
CA LEU A 643 -8.59 22.98 -13.37
C LEU A 643 -8.66 23.89 -14.61
N PRO A 644 -9.73 24.73 -14.77
CA PRO A 644 -9.81 25.65 -15.90
C PRO A 644 -8.62 26.59 -15.94
N ARG A 645 -8.18 27.00 -17.14
CA ARG A 645 -7.17 28.07 -17.29
C ARG A 645 -7.68 29.38 -16.67
N LYS A 646 -6.77 30.28 -16.31
CA LYS A 646 -7.09 31.53 -15.58
C LYS A 646 -8.16 32.40 -16.23
N ASP A 647 -8.32 32.32 -17.55
CA ASP A 647 -9.31 33.04 -18.36
C ASP A 647 -10.55 32.21 -18.73
N LYS A 648 -10.67 31.00 -18.18
CA LYS A 648 -11.73 30.03 -18.45
C LYS A 648 -12.53 29.72 -17.19
N THR A 649 -13.76 29.25 -17.41
CA THR A 649 -14.68 28.83 -16.35
C THR A 649 -14.90 27.32 -16.39
N ILE A 650 -15.44 26.75 -15.30
CA ILE A 650 -15.91 25.35 -15.26
C ILE A 650 -16.92 25.10 -16.40
N GLY A 651 -17.79 26.06 -16.70
CA GLY A 651 -18.78 25.98 -17.79
C GLY A 651 -18.13 25.83 -19.16
N ASP A 652 -17.03 26.58 -19.43
CA ASP A 652 -16.30 26.48 -20.70
C ASP A 652 -15.72 25.08 -20.87
N VAL A 653 -15.17 24.48 -19.81
CA VAL A 653 -14.61 23.11 -19.85
C VAL A 653 -15.73 22.08 -20.04
N LEU A 654 -16.80 22.13 -19.25
CA LEU A 654 -17.92 21.21 -19.34
C LEU A 654 -18.62 21.23 -20.71
N SER A 655 -18.66 22.39 -21.39
CA SER A 655 -19.25 22.52 -22.73
C SER A 655 -18.54 21.70 -23.81
N GLN A 656 -17.31 21.27 -23.57
CA GLN A 656 -16.49 20.47 -24.48
C GLN A 656 -16.36 18.99 -24.04
N MET A 657 -17.03 18.60 -22.96
CA MET A 657 -16.97 17.24 -22.39
C MET A 657 -18.30 16.49 -22.57
N ASP A 658 -18.17 15.22 -22.84
CA ASP A 658 -19.27 14.25 -22.94
C ASP A 658 -18.85 12.90 -22.36
N GLY A 659 -19.74 11.93 -22.34
CA GLY A 659 -19.48 10.60 -21.79
C GLY A 659 -18.37 9.82 -22.47
N LYS A 660 -17.89 10.26 -23.65
CA LYS A 660 -16.84 9.58 -24.44
C LYS A 660 -15.47 10.21 -24.31
N ASN A 661 -15.43 11.54 -24.12
CA ASN A 661 -14.19 12.32 -24.26
C ASN A 661 -13.64 12.87 -22.94
N TRP A 662 -14.33 12.70 -21.82
CA TRP A 662 -13.89 13.24 -20.54
C TRP A 662 -12.67 12.53 -19.93
N GLN A 663 -12.47 11.25 -20.28
CA GLN A 663 -11.33 10.49 -19.80
C GLN A 663 -10.01 11.01 -20.39
N MET A 664 -8.96 11.02 -19.60
CA MET A 664 -7.65 11.54 -19.97
C MET A 664 -6.87 10.56 -20.89
N LYS A 665 -7.44 10.23 -22.08
CA LYS A 665 -6.91 9.22 -23.03
C LYS A 665 -5.50 9.51 -23.56
N HIS A 666 -5.00 10.73 -23.42
CA HIS A 666 -3.68 11.18 -23.89
C HIS A 666 -2.81 11.74 -22.77
N ALA A 667 -3.14 11.40 -21.52
CA ALA A 667 -2.31 11.79 -20.38
C ALA A 667 -0.96 11.06 -20.44
N GLY A 668 0.11 11.80 -20.13
CA GLY A 668 1.43 11.22 -19.86
C GLY A 668 1.63 11.11 -18.35
N SER A 669 2.59 10.30 -17.91
CA SER A 669 3.10 10.35 -16.55
C SER A 669 4.10 11.51 -16.44
N TYR A 670 3.88 12.41 -15.49
CA TYR A 670 4.72 13.58 -15.24
C TYR A 670 5.00 13.67 -13.74
N LEU A 671 6.19 14.15 -13.39
CA LEU A 671 6.44 14.61 -12.03
C LEU A 671 5.66 15.90 -11.82
N VAL A 672 4.66 15.89 -10.93
CA VAL A 672 3.73 17.01 -10.74
C VAL A 672 3.92 17.61 -9.34
N ASN A 673 4.23 18.91 -9.32
CA ASN A 673 4.10 19.70 -8.08
C ASN A 673 2.62 20.00 -7.86
N LEU A 674 1.96 19.13 -7.09
CA LEU A 674 0.52 19.18 -6.84
C LEU A 674 0.22 20.03 -5.63
N LYS A 675 -0.69 21.00 -5.80
CA LYS A 675 -1.38 21.68 -4.69
C LYS A 675 -2.88 21.58 -4.84
N MET A 676 -3.57 21.14 -3.81
CA MET A 676 -5.01 20.95 -3.80
C MET A 676 -5.59 21.27 -2.42
N PRO A 677 -6.71 22.01 -2.31
CA PRO A 677 -7.32 22.30 -1.02
C PRO A 677 -7.94 21.05 -0.39
N ARG A 678 -7.95 20.95 0.94
CA ARG A 678 -8.94 20.12 1.61
C ARG A 678 -10.32 20.59 1.21
N LEU A 679 -11.25 19.70 1.05
CA LEU A 679 -12.63 20.09 0.72
C LEU A 679 -13.64 19.24 1.48
N LYS A 680 -14.65 19.93 1.99
CA LYS A 680 -15.83 19.33 2.59
C LYS A 680 -17.07 19.96 1.99
N THR A 681 -17.88 19.16 1.33
CA THR A 681 -19.06 19.67 0.61
C THR A 681 -20.25 18.77 0.89
N GLU A 682 -21.38 19.37 1.27
CA GLU A 682 -22.67 18.72 1.40
C GLU A 682 -23.67 19.38 0.45
N THR A 683 -24.39 18.58 -0.31
CA THR A 683 -25.41 19.06 -1.26
C THR A 683 -26.75 18.39 -0.99
N SER A 684 -27.80 19.17 -0.96
CA SER A 684 -29.19 18.69 -0.98
C SER A 684 -29.88 19.25 -2.21
N LEU A 685 -30.13 18.39 -3.21
CA LEU A 685 -30.53 18.77 -4.55
C LEU A 685 -31.95 18.28 -4.85
N PRO A 686 -32.94 19.18 -5.04
CA PRO A 686 -34.26 18.80 -5.61
C PRO A 686 -34.11 18.47 -7.09
N LEU A 687 -34.64 17.32 -7.52
CA LEU A 687 -34.39 16.76 -8.85
C LEU A 687 -35.59 16.81 -9.79
N VAL A 688 -36.82 17.06 -9.32
CA VAL A 688 -38.05 16.97 -10.15
C VAL A 688 -37.95 17.88 -11.39
N ASP A 689 -37.62 19.17 -11.18
CA ASP A 689 -37.51 20.13 -12.29
C ASP A 689 -36.33 19.80 -13.21
N ILE A 690 -35.17 19.46 -12.61
CA ILE A 690 -33.97 19.13 -13.34
C ILE A 690 -34.20 17.90 -14.25
N MET A 691 -34.80 16.84 -13.72
CA MET A 691 -35.05 15.61 -14.46
C MET A 691 -36.15 15.81 -15.53
N SER A 692 -37.14 16.64 -15.24
CA SER A 692 -38.16 17.05 -16.25
C SER A 692 -37.50 17.77 -17.43
N GLU A 693 -36.57 18.72 -17.14
CA GLU A 693 -35.81 19.44 -18.18
C GLU A 693 -34.82 18.57 -18.91
N LEU A 694 -34.31 17.51 -18.29
CA LEU A 694 -33.43 16.53 -18.93
C LEU A 694 -34.15 15.57 -19.85
N GLY A 695 -35.52 15.53 -19.81
CA GLY A 695 -36.32 14.81 -20.78
C GLY A 695 -37.22 13.73 -20.21
N MET A 696 -37.58 13.73 -18.91
CA MET A 696 -38.54 12.78 -18.32
C MET A 696 -39.71 13.47 -17.59
N PRO A 697 -40.41 14.43 -18.21
CA PRO A 697 -41.52 15.15 -17.55
C PRO A 697 -42.73 14.25 -17.27
N THR A 698 -42.94 13.20 -18.06
CA THR A 698 -44.11 12.32 -17.94
C THR A 698 -44.15 11.60 -16.60
N ALA A 699 -42.99 11.16 -16.08
CA ALA A 699 -42.86 10.46 -14.80
C ALA A 699 -43.36 11.27 -13.57
N PHE A 700 -43.32 12.61 -13.66
CA PHE A 700 -43.69 13.54 -12.59
C PHE A 700 -45.11 14.06 -12.69
N ASN A 701 -45.79 13.76 -13.79
CA ASN A 701 -47.17 14.27 -14.03
C ASN A 701 -48.21 13.19 -13.69
N PRO A 702 -49.06 13.42 -12.67
CA PRO A 702 -50.06 12.44 -12.24
C PRO A 702 -51.08 12.05 -13.30
N ALA A 703 -51.25 12.86 -14.38
CA ALA A 703 -52.18 12.57 -15.47
C ALA A 703 -51.56 11.75 -16.60
N THR A 704 -50.23 11.64 -16.68
CA THR A 704 -49.54 11.01 -17.81
C THR A 704 -48.51 9.92 -17.39
N ALA A 705 -48.15 9.89 -16.11
CA ALA A 705 -47.25 8.88 -15.61
C ALA A 705 -47.83 7.48 -15.73
N ASP A 706 -47.06 6.57 -16.31
CA ASP A 706 -47.41 5.15 -16.44
C ASP A 706 -46.43 4.27 -15.69
N PHE A 707 -46.76 3.91 -14.45
CA PHE A 707 -46.06 2.95 -13.60
C PHE A 707 -46.95 1.70 -13.37
N SER A 708 -47.64 1.26 -14.41
CA SER A 708 -48.57 0.15 -14.34
C SER A 708 -47.98 -1.19 -13.92
N TYR A 709 -46.65 -1.36 -13.98
CA TYR A 709 -45.95 -2.55 -13.49
C TYR A 709 -45.37 -2.41 -12.08
N PHE A 710 -45.55 -1.25 -11.44
CA PHE A 710 -45.00 -1.00 -10.11
C PHE A 710 -45.86 -1.64 -9.01
N GLY A 711 -47.15 -1.36 -8.98
CA GLY A 711 -48.00 -1.78 -7.88
C GLY A 711 -49.50 -1.97 -8.28
N ASN A 712 -50.34 -2.14 -7.25
CA ASN A 712 -51.75 -2.39 -7.41
C ASN A 712 -52.58 -1.11 -7.70
N ARG A 713 -51.94 0.06 -7.81
CA ARG A 713 -52.57 1.37 -8.06
C ARG A 713 -51.69 2.23 -8.96
N ASP A 714 -52.30 3.19 -9.67
CA ASP A 714 -51.58 4.20 -10.44
C ASP A 714 -50.78 5.10 -9.48
N VAL A 715 -49.50 5.29 -9.78
CA VAL A 715 -48.56 6.14 -9.04
C VAL A 715 -47.79 7.05 -10.00
N PHE A 716 -47.21 8.10 -9.47
CA PHE A 716 -46.31 9.00 -10.17
C PHE A 716 -45.17 9.42 -9.22
N ILE A 717 -44.06 9.90 -9.72
CA ILE A 717 -42.99 10.43 -8.88
C ILE A 717 -43.37 11.82 -8.38
N SER A 718 -43.83 11.91 -7.17
CA SER A 718 -44.31 13.17 -6.55
C SER A 718 -43.18 14.04 -6.02
N ASN A 719 -42.03 13.41 -5.68
CA ASN A 719 -40.82 14.07 -5.21
C ASN A 719 -39.61 13.25 -5.55
N MET A 720 -38.50 13.90 -5.88
CA MET A 720 -37.20 13.31 -6.14
C MET A 720 -36.14 14.29 -5.67
N PHE A 721 -35.23 13.83 -4.81
CA PHE A 721 -34.13 14.65 -4.34
C PHE A 721 -32.94 13.76 -4.05
N GLN A 722 -31.74 14.33 -4.05
CA GLN A 722 -30.51 13.67 -3.68
C GLN A 722 -29.81 14.44 -2.56
N LYS A 723 -29.26 13.69 -1.58
CA LYS A 723 -28.25 14.21 -0.67
C LYS A 723 -26.93 13.54 -0.99
N ALA A 724 -25.87 14.33 -1.10
CA ALA A 724 -24.51 13.84 -1.34
C ALA A 724 -23.54 14.65 -0.49
N THR A 725 -22.52 14.00 0.02
CA THR A 725 -21.47 14.64 0.80
C THR A 725 -20.11 14.05 0.45
N ILE A 726 -19.09 14.86 0.53
CA ILE A 726 -17.69 14.46 0.41
C ILE A 726 -16.89 15.15 1.51
N ASP A 727 -15.97 14.42 2.11
CA ASP A 727 -14.96 14.93 3.03
C ASP A 727 -13.60 14.41 2.53
N LEU A 728 -12.70 15.32 2.12
CA LEU A 728 -11.43 15.00 1.49
C LEU A 728 -10.29 15.72 2.20
N ASP A 729 -9.33 14.93 2.62
CA ASP A 729 -8.12 15.39 3.30
C ASP A 729 -6.84 14.72 2.74
N GLU A 730 -5.73 14.81 3.46
CA GLU A 730 -4.43 14.27 3.08
C GLU A 730 -4.41 12.74 2.95
N GLU A 731 -5.27 12.06 3.67
CA GLU A 731 -5.36 10.60 3.66
C GLU A 731 -6.12 10.07 2.45
N GLY A 732 -7.02 10.88 1.92
CA GLY A 732 -7.94 10.52 0.87
C GLY A 732 -9.32 11.09 1.11
N THR A 733 -10.31 10.31 0.74
CA THR A 733 -11.69 10.53 1.13
C THR A 733 -11.93 9.67 2.36
N GLU A 734 -11.82 10.26 3.53
CA GLU A 734 -11.93 9.71 4.89
C GLU A 734 -11.00 8.51 5.23
N ALA A 735 -9.81 8.72 5.83
CA ALA A 735 -8.99 7.67 6.51
C ALA A 735 -7.74 8.19 7.23
N ALA A 736 -7.09 7.36 8.08
CA ALA A 736 -5.91 7.70 8.90
C ALA A 736 -4.71 6.77 8.65
N ALA A 737 -3.49 7.32 8.43
CA ALA A 737 -2.15 6.87 8.85
C ALA A 737 -1.00 7.66 8.19
N VAL A 738 0.18 7.80 8.84
CA VAL A 738 1.23 8.81 8.58
C VAL A 738 2.50 8.22 7.96
N THR A 739 3.14 8.96 7.01
CA THR A 739 4.56 8.81 6.64
C THR A 739 5.13 10.13 6.08
N VAL A 740 6.37 10.54 6.48
CA VAL A 740 7.00 11.84 6.18
C VAL A 740 8.19 11.65 5.24
N ILE A 741 8.34 12.51 4.21
CA ILE A 741 9.52 12.60 3.33
C ILE A 741 9.76 14.07 2.89
N GLU A 742 11.02 14.55 2.99
CA GLU A 742 11.48 15.88 2.58
C GLU A 742 12.38 15.78 1.34
N ALA A 743 12.24 16.69 0.34
CA ALA A 743 12.92 16.63 -0.96
C ALA A 743 13.85 17.80 -1.25
N THR A 744 14.98 17.59 -1.96
CA THR A 744 15.80 18.58 -2.64
C THR A 744 16.35 18.11 -3.99
N GLU A 745 16.56 19.05 -4.89
CA GLU A 745 16.50 19.06 -6.34
C GLU A 745 17.55 18.27 -7.13
N SER A 746 17.12 17.57 -8.21
CA SER A 746 17.71 17.68 -9.56
C SER A 746 16.60 17.35 -10.57
N MET A 747 16.43 18.22 -11.62
CA MET A 747 15.20 18.35 -12.40
C MET A 747 15.03 17.30 -13.51
N PRO A 748 13.98 16.42 -13.46
CA PRO A 748 13.13 16.19 -14.62
C PRO A 748 12.22 17.42 -14.80
N MET A 749 11.72 17.68 -16.03
CA MET A 749 10.75 18.75 -16.25
C MET A 749 9.49 18.45 -15.43
N SER A 750 9.39 19.07 -14.25
CA SER A 750 8.19 19.00 -13.41
C SER A 750 7.14 19.97 -13.93
N VAL A 751 5.87 19.59 -13.81
CA VAL A 751 4.73 20.46 -14.14
C VAL A 751 4.04 20.90 -12.84
N ASP A 752 3.56 22.15 -12.82
CA ASP A 752 2.81 22.66 -11.68
C ASP A 752 1.31 22.46 -11.89
N PHE A 753 0.65 21.82 -10.94
CA PHE A 753 -0.80 21.73 -10.84
C PHE A 753 -1.25 22.35 -9.51
N HIS A 754 -1.59 23.63 -9.54
CA HIS A 754 -2.02 24.37 -8.37
C HIS A 754 -3.53 24.67 -8.46
N ALA A 755 -4.36 23.90 -7.75
CA ALA A 755 -5.80 24.09 -7.67
C ALA A 755 -6.15 25.28 -6.74
N ASP A 756 -5.65 26.47 -7.13
CA ASP A 756 -5.76 27.73 -6.41
C ASP A 756 -6.99 28.57 -6.81
N ARG A 757 -7.88 28.03 -7.65
CA ARG A 757 -9.07 28.67 -8.23
C ARG A 757 -10.16 27.63 -8.50
N PRO A 758 -11.41 28.05 -8.80
CA PRO A 758 -12.52 27.13 -9.04
C PRO A 758 -12.19 26.00 -10.01
N PHE A 759 -12.47 24.78 -9.57
CA PHE A 759 -12.29 23.55 -10.35
C PHE A 759 -13.47 22.60 -10.17
N PHE A 760 -13.55 21.59 -11.04
CA PHE A 760 -14.46 20.47 -10.83
C PHE A 760 -13.68 19.15 -10.82
N TYR A 761 -14.31 18.13 -10.25
CA TYR A 761 -13.70 16.83 -10.09
C TYR A 761 -14.71 15.72 -10.37
N ILE A 762 -14.18 14.55 -10.75
CA ILE A 762 -14.95 13.33 -11.01
C ILE A 762 -14.31 12.18 -10.23
N ILE A 763 -15.12 11.46 -9.45
CA ILE A 763 -14.73 10.17 -8.85
C ILE A 763 -15.32 9.06 -9.71
N SER A 764 -14.47 8.15 -10.20
CA SER A 764 -14.87 7.09 -11.12
C SER A 764 -14.20 5.77 -10.79
N GLU A 765 -14.83 4.67 -11.20
CA GLU A 765 -14.17 3.38 -11.30
C GLU A 765 -13.39 3.33 -12.63
N ARG A 766 -12.12 2.94 -12.57
CA ARG A 766 -11.18 3.17 -13.68
C ARG A 766 -11.36 2.24 -14.86
N SER A 767 -11.71 0.97 -14.65
CA SER A 767 -11.81 -0.03 -15.72
C SER A 767 -13.06 0.15 -16.59
N THR A 768 -14.17 0.56 -15.99
CA THR A 768 -15.42 0.84 -16.71
C THR A 768 -15.51 2.29 -17.14
N GLY A 769 -14.89 3.19 -16.42
CA GLY A 769 -15.05 4.64 -16.56
C GLY A 769 -16.38 5.16 -16.07
N ILE A 770 -17.16 4.40 -15.29
CA ILE A 770 -18.44 4.88 -14.75
C ILE A 770 -18.21 5.94 -13.69
N ILE A 771 -18.99 7.01 -13.74
CA ILE A 771 -18.90 8.16 -12.85
C ILE A 771 -19.73 7.91 -11.59
N PHE A 772 -19.07 7.80 -10.43
CA PHE A 772 -19.70 7.69 -9.12
C PHE A 772 -20.17 9.04 -8.63
N PHE A 773 -19.28 10.04 -8.65
CA PHE A 773 -19.56 11.39 -8.19
C PHE A 773 -18.97 12.44 -9.13
N MET A 774 -19.65 13.57 -9.22
CA MET A 774 -19.14 14.79 -9.83
C MET A 774 -19.32 15.95 -8.88
N GLY A 775 -18.32 16.80 -8.73
CA GLY A 775 -18.42 17.96 -7.87
C GLY A 775 -17.63 19.15 -8.38
N GLN A 776 -17.98 20.35 -7.88
CA GLN A 776 -17.19 21.55 -8.06
C GLN A 776 -16.78 22.13 -6.71
N TYR A 777 -15.60 22.70 -6.67
CA TYR A 777 -15.10 23.47 -5.54
C TYR A 777 -14.86 24.92 -5.95
N LEU A 778 -15.56 25.85 -5.31
CA LEU A 778 -15.50 27.28 -5.61
C LEU A 778 -14.79 28.08 -4.51
N GLY A 779 -14.22 27.41 -3.52
CA GLY A 779 -13.69 27.96 -2.28
C GLY A 779 -14.65 27.74 -1.12
N GLU A 780 -14.17 27.99 0.09
CA GLU A 780 -15.03 28.08 1.25
C GLU A 780 -15.81 29.40 1.12
N GLY A 781 -16.98 29.36 0.49
CA GLY A 781 -17.92 30.46 0.56
C GLY A 781 -18.14 30.78 2.04
N VAL A 782 -18.42 32.03 2.39
CA VAL A 782 -18.84 32.41 3.75
C VAL A 782 -20.02 31.51 4.14
N GLY A 783 -19.68 30.39 4.74
CA GLY A 783 -20.55 29.23 4.84
C GLY A 783 -21.84 29.53 5.59
N THR A 784 -22.92 29.17 4.96
CA THR A 784 -24.13 28.81 5.67
C THR A 784 -24.15 27.33 5.98
N SER A 785 -23.08 26.77 6.57
CA SER A 785 -23.19 25.52 7.30
C SER A 785 -23.91 25.80 8.61
N ILE A 786 -25.19 25.42 8.65
CA ILE A 786 -25.94 25.32 9.89
C ILE A 786 -25.45 24.09 10.64
N ASN A 787 -24.28 24.20 11.27
CA ASN A 787 -23.87 23.33 12.35
C ASN A 787 -23.27 24.19 13.46
N GLU A 788 -24.00 24.19 14.58
CA GLU A 788 -23.63 24.75 15.88
C GLU A 788 -22.95 26.11 15.82
N VAL A 789 -23.78 27.15 15.81
CA VAL A 789 -23.31 28.51 16.07
C VAL A 789 -22.87 28.56 17.54
N GLU A 790 -21.59 28.43 17.79
CA GLU A 790 -21.01 29.18 18.90
C GLU A 790 -21.38 30.67 18.68
N GLU A 791 -21.84 31.34 19.72
CA GLU A 791 -22.36 32.70 19.68
C GLU A 791 -21.36 33.73 19.10
N GLY A 792 -21.21 33.74 17.78
CA GLY A 792 -20.51 34.79 17.03
C GLY A 792 -21.44 35.90 16.59
N ARG A 793 -21.24 37.10 17.07
CA ARG A 793 -21.98 38.29 16.64
C ARG A 793 -21.58 38.60 15.18
N MET A 794 -22.54 38.44 14.24
CA MET A 794 -22.42 39.10 12.92
C MET A 794 -22.36 40.62 13.10
N ASN A 795 -21.35 41.26 12.51
CA ASN A 795 -21.17 42.70 12.58
C ASN A 795 -22.08 43.43 11.57
N MET A 796 -23.39 43.12 11.61
CA MET A 796 -24.41 43.88 10.88
C MET A 796 -24.96 44.95 11.81
N GLY A 797 -24.94 46.22 11.38
CA GLY A 797 -25.45 47.32 12.16
C GLY A 797 -26.93 47.13 12.57
N ASN A 798 -27.36 47.81 13.60
CA ASN A 798 -28.73 47.72 14.13
C ASN A 798 -29.84 47.82 13.03
N GLY A 799 -30.46 46.67 12.68
CA GLY A 799 -31.50 46.60 11.65
C GLY A 799 -32.15 45.24 11.57
N ILE A 800 -33.31 45.16 10.88
CA ILE A 800 -34.00 43.90 10.53
C ILE A 800 -33.66 43.58 9.08
N TYR A 801 -33.19 42.36 8.82
CA TYR A 801 -32.81 41.90 7.50
C TYR A 801 -33.56 40.60 7.18
N ASP A 802 -33.83 40.34 5.90
CA ASP A 802 -34.28 39.01 5.43
C ASP A 802 -33.15 37.99 5.44
N LEU A 803 -33.49 36.74 5.17
CA LEU A 803 -32.51 35.67 5.15
C LEU A 803 -31.47 35.77 4.02
N GLN A 804 -31.69 36.65 3.05
CA GLN A 804 -30.75 36.98 1.97
C GLN A 804 -29.89 38.22 2.30
N GLY A 805 -29.94 38.74 3.53
CA GLY A 805 -29.16 39.87 4.00
C GLY A 805 -29.66 41.23 3.55
N ARG A 806 -30.87 41.34 2.93
CA ARG A 806 -31.46 42.62 2.51
C ARG A 806 -32.16 43.30 3.65
N LYS A 807 -31.81 44.56 3.88
CA LYS A 807 -32.39 45.37 4.97
C LYS A 807 -33.90 45.66 4.74
N ILE A 808 -34.73 45.24 5.69
CA ILE A 808 -36.16 45.45 5.67
C ILE A 808 -36.47 46.72 6.44
N SER A 809 -36.19 47.91 5.88
CA SER A 809 -36.52 49.25 6.36
C SER A 809 -36.40 49.57 7.87
N ASN A 810 -36.37 50.82 8.24
CA ASN A 810 -35.93 51.38 9.53
C ASN A 810 -36.69 50.77 10.76
N PRO A 811 -36.00 50.06 11.68
CA PRO A 811 -36.62 49.25 12.71
C PRO A 811 -37.38 50.01 13.80
N LYS A 812 -36.99 51.29 14.07
CA LYS A 812 -37.49 52.06 15.20
C LYS A 812 -38.91 52.62 14.97
N SER A 813 -39.38 52.74 13.72
CA SER A 813 -40.70 53.27 13.41
C SER A 813 -41.78 52.19 13.22
N GLN A 814 -41.44 50.92 13.14
CA GLN A 814 -42.37 49.82 12.84
C GLN A 814 -42.71 48.91 14.03
N LEU A 815 -41.84 48.87 15.05
CA LEU A 815 -42.10 48.06 16.26
C LEU A 815 -43.06 48.74 17.27
N SER A 816 -43.36 50.04 17.12
CA SER A 816 -44.26 50.80 17.98
C SER A 816 -45.70 50.86 17.45
N ASN A 817 -46.00 50.33 16.29
CA ASN A 817 -47.32 50.38 15.69
C ASN A 817 -47.92 48.95 15.54
N PRO A 818 -49.08 48.68 16.19
CA PRO A 818 -49.70 47.33 16.14
C PRO A 818 -50.21 46.91 14.76
N LYS A 819 -50.02 47.73 13.72
CA LYS A 819 -50.40 47.45 12.31
C LYS A 819 -49.13 47.25 11.43
N SER A 820 -47.99 46.93 11.99
CA SER A 820 -46.75 46.78 11.19
C SER A 820 -46.87 45.60 10.20
N GLN A 821 -46.38 45.80 8.98
CA GLN A 821 -46.48 44.84 7.87
C GLN A 821 -45.42 43.72 7.88
N ILE A 822 -44.75 43.50 9.03
CA ILE A 822 -43.80 42.39 9.13
C ILE A 822 -44.61 41.09 9.20
N LYS A 823 -44.48 40.25 8.17
CA LYS A 823 -45.19 38.97 8.12
C LYS A 823 -44.54 37.98 9.10
N LYS A 824 -45.31 37.00 9.60
CA LYS A 824 -44.80 35.89 10.36
C LYS A 824 -43.67 35.22 9.55
N GLY A 825 -42.48 35.04 10.14
CA GLY A 825 -41.34 34.44 9.46
C GLY A 825 -40.04 34.53 10.26
N LEU A 826 -38.97 33.96 9.73
CA LEU A 826 -37.62 34.01 10.29
C LEU A 826 -36.88 35.22 9.71
N TYR A 827 -36.27 36.04 10.56
CA TYR A 827 -35.53 37.26 10.21
C TYR A 827 -34.22 37.35 10.96
N ILE A 828 -33.33 38.16 10.49
CA ILE A 828 -32.10 38.55 11.21
C ILE A 828 -32.32 39.88 11.85
N ILE A 829 -32.35 39.94 13.17
CA ILE A 829 -32.55 41.15 13.95
C ILE A 829 -31.36 41.32 14.89
N ASP A 830 -30.69 42.48 14.77
CA ASP A 830 -29.48 42.79 15.53
C ASP A 830 -28.41 41.67 15.48
N GLY A 831 -28.19 41.14 14.28
CA GLY A 831 -27.22 40.09 14.05
C GLY A 831 -27.63 38.68 14.54
N ARG A 832 -28.84 38.45 14.99
CA ARG A 832 -29.35 37.15 15.45
C ARG A 832 -30.59 36.73 14.68
N LYS A 833 -30.71 35.46 14.33
CA LYS A 833 -31.92 34.87 13.74
C LYS A 833 -33.05 34.91 14.77
N LYS A 834 -34.20 35.54 14.45
CA LYS A 834 -35.40 35.57 15.31
C LYS A 834 -36.65 35.20 14.53
N LEU A 835 -37.44 34.33 15.08
CA LEU A 835 -38.80 34.02 14.55
C LEU A 835 -39.78 35.10 15.02
N VAL A 836 -40.38 35.77 14.07
CA VAL A 836 -41.46 36.71 14.35
C VAL A 836 -42.81 35.95 14.29
N CYS A 837 -43.36 35.63 15.47
CA CYS A 837 -44.66 34.99 15.61
C CYS A 837 -45.69 36.06 15.94
N LYS A 838 -46.77 36.10 15.19
CA LYS A 838 -47.99 36.83 15.55
C LYS A 838 -49.22 35.94 15.39
#